data_30c4bc6f9ec76d53b6d6211804d55ab0
#
_entry.id   30c4bc6f9ec76d53b6d6211804d55ab0
#
_cell.length_a   1.000
_cell.length_b   1.000
_cell.length_c   1.000
_cell.angle_alpha   90.00
_cell.angle_beta   90.00
_cell.angle_gamma   90.00
#
_symmetry.space_group_name_H-M   'P 1'
#
loop_
_entity.id
_entity.type
_entity.pdbx_description
1 polymer ?
#
loop_
_entity_poly.entity_id
_entity_poly.type
_entity_poly.pdbx_seq_one_letter_code
_entity_poly.pdbx_strand_id
1 'polypeptide(L)'
;NYHGIKKGEREDLEAKLGLKKGFQVTPNLMDRAKIVIQKFFDGKGFKNVDVDIVQRDDLSKEGEVIVDINIDKNEKTKIHRIYFEGNEALSARDLKKAMKKTNEKFSLPNDWKTSILEAFSTKKFTTEEYENDKNNIIAKYNEHGYRDAVLLSDSVVNFNEKKVDIYLKVEEGDKYYLKDIRFVGNTQYASDFLESILGMKPGEVYNQKKLNERLTTDEDAVSNVYYNNGYIFFSADPVEVDVDNDSISLEVRIQEGPQATINRVIINGNDRLYEDIVRRELRTKPGMLFSREDLMRSVREIAQMGHFDPENMEPKPIPDPENGTVDIQYNLTSKANDQIEFSAGWGQTGVIGKLSLKFTNFSMKNFLNPKTYKGIIPQGEGQTLTLSGQTNGRYYQAYSISFMDPWFGGRRPNTLSVSAYFSKQTDISSNYYNNSMSNYYGGYPYYGNSMYGGYYGNYGGYYNNNYELAYDPDKSIMMFGLSAGYGKRLNWPDDYFQFMATLNYQMYIMHDWAYFLVQNGTCHNVNLELMLQRNSIDNPLYTRSGSQFSMSVSATPPYSLWDGKDYANMSDDNPDKFKFIEYHKWKFKAKIFSPLAPRAIKRTPVLMTRVEYGFLGSYNKHKRSPFETFYMGGDGMSGYSSTYATETIGLRGYENGSIAGNGGYNSYGYAYSRLAMELRYPFLLEPSSTIYGLVFAEAGNAWRDLKSFNPFDLKRSAGVGVRIFLPMIGLMGIDWAYGFDKVDGARSAGGSNFHFIIGQEF
;
A
#
# COMPACT_ATOMS: atom_id res chain seq x y z
N ASN A 1 -17.77 37.31 18.50
CA ASN A 1 -17.47 37.27 17.05
C ASN A 1 -15.96 37.13 16.86
N TYR A 2 -15.55 36.43 15.79
CA TYR A 2 -14.13 36.26 15.46
C TYR A 2 -13.84 36.87 14.08
N HIS A 3 -12.79 37.66 14.01
CA HIS A 3 -12.33 38.34 12.79
C HIS A 3 -10.88 37.94 12.46
N GLY A 4 -10.50 37.90 11.19
CA GLY A 4 -9.14 37.59 10.73
C GLY A 4 -8.78 36.11 10.61
N ILE A 5 -9.71 35.19 10.85
CA ILE A 5 -9.46 33.74 10.81
C ILE A 5 -10.43 33.01 9.87
N LYS A 6 -10.02 31.81 9.39
CA LYS A 6 -10.85 30.96 8.52
C LYS A 6 -11.87 30.17 9.35
N LYS A 7 -12.99 29.73 8.72
CA LYS A 7 -14.04 28.98 9.37
C LYS A 7 -13.56 27.74 10.15
N GLY A 8 -12.70 26.91 9.55
CA GLY A 8 -12.15 25.73 10.23
C GLY A 8 -11.22 26.07 11.40
N GLU A 9 -10.44 27.16 11.30
CA GLU A 9 -9.60 27.65 12.40
C GLU A 9 -10.46 28.16 13.57
N ARG A 10 -11.60 28.76 13.25
CA ARG A 10 -12.57 29.22 14.26
C ARG A 10 -13.17 28.04 15.05
N GLU A 11 -13.61 26.99 14.36
CA GLU A 11 -14.20 25.80 14.99
C GLU A 11 -13.20 25.14 15.95
N ASP A 12 -11.93 24.95 15.51
CA ASP A 12 -10.84 24.40 16.32
C ASP A 12 -10.53 25.29 17.55
N LEU A 13 -10.55 26.61 17.35
CA LEU A 13 -10.25 27.58 18.40
C LEU A 13 -11.37 27.67 19.44
N GLU A 14 -12.62 27.69 19.02
CA GLU A 14 -13.80 27.68 19.89
C GLU A 14 -13.80 26.47 20.82
N ALA A 15 -13.42 25.30 20.31
CA ALA A 15 -13.30 24.07 21.10
C ALA A 15 -12.24 24.20 22.22
N LYS A 16 -11.12 24.91 21.95
CA LYS A 16 -10.04 25.11 22.92
C LYS A 16 -10.27 26.26 23.90
N LEU A 17 -10.93 27.32 23.45
CA LEU A 17 -11.24 28.47 24.30
C LEU A 17 -12.34 28.15 25.32
N GLY A 18 -13.27 27.27 24.99
CA GLY A 18 -14.40 26.94 25.86
C GLY A 18 -15.35 28.12 26.14
N LEU A 19 -15.26 29.19 25.34
CA LEU A 19 -16.13 30.36 25.44
C LEU A 19 -17.51 30.01 24.88
N LYS A 20 -18.53 30.05 25.70
CA LYS A 20 -19.92 29.82 25.30
C LYS A 20 -20.78 31.08 25.55
N LYS A 21 -21.80 31.26 24.74
CA LYS A 21 -22.80 32.31 24.98
C LYS A 21 -23.40 32.16 26.39
N GLY A 22 -23.55 33.27 27.09
CA GLY A 22 -24.08 33.30 28.46
C GLY A 22 -23.00 33.21 29.56
N PHE A 23 -21.70 33.13 29.23
CA PHE A 23 -20.66 33.26 30.24
C PHE A 23 -20.49 34.71 30.68
N GLN A 24 -20.16 34.89 31.97
CA GLN A 24 -19.80 36.20 32.50
C GLN A 24 -18.43 36.63 31.95
N VAL A 25 -18.37 37.81 31.37
CA VAL A 25 -17.13 38.39 30.85
C VAL A 25 -16.35 39.03 31.98
N THR A 26 -15.13 38.53 32.22
CA THR A 26 -14.21 39.08 33.22
C THR A 26 -12.87 39.41 32.56
N PRO A 27 -12.09 40.39 33.08
CA PRO A 27 -10.76 40.71 32.57
C PRO A 27 -9.86 39.47 32.48
N ASN A 28 -9.87 38.62 33.49
CA ASN A 28 -9.08 37.38 33.55
C ASN A 28 -9.47 36.40 32.39
N LEU A 29 -10.76 36.32 32.08
CA LEU A 29 -11.24 35.47 30.99
C LEU A 29 -10.70 36.00 29.64
N MET A 30 -10.64 37.31 29.45
CA MET A 30 -10.11 37.94 28.24
C MET A 30 -8.62 37.71 28.10
N ASP A 31 -7.85 37.91 29.17
CA ASP A 31 -6.40 37.68 29.16
C ASP A 31 -6.07 36.19 28.90
N ARG A 32 -6.80 35.29 29.52
CA ARG A 32 -6.68 33.85 29.27
C ARG A 32 -7.00 33.52 27.81
N ALA A 33 -8.08 34.10 27.26
CA ALA A 33 -8.47 33.90 25.86
C ALA A 33 -7.34 34.37 24.92
N LYS A 34 -6.74 35.53 25.19
CA LYS A 34 -5.62 36.07 24.41
C LYS A 34 -4.42 35.09 24.40
N ILE A 35 -4.03 34.57 25.57
CA ILE A 35 -2.94 33.59 25.69
C ILE A 35 -3.25 32.30 24.94
N VAL A 36 -4.49 31.79 25.05
CA VAL A 36 -4.90 30.55 24.35
C VAL A 36 -4.88 30.74 22.83
N ILE A 37 -5.35 31.90 22.33
CA ILE A 37 -5.33 32.24 20.91
C ILE A 37 -3.86 32.33 20.41
N GLN A 38 -3.00 33.03 21.13
CA GLN A 38 -1.60 33.15 20.77
C GLN A 38 -0.92 31.77 20.71
N LYS A 39 -1.08 30.91 21.73
CA LYS A 39 -0.58 29.53 21.72
C LYS A 39 -1.12 28.69 20.58
N PHE A 40 -2.40 28.83 20.26
CA PHE A 40 -3.03 28.10 19.15
C PHE A 40 -2.39 28.43 17.82
N PHE A 41 -2.13 29.71 17.55
CA PHE A 41 -1.52 30.15 16.30
C PHE A 41 0.00 29.94 16.29
N ASP A 42 0.68 30.03 17.45
CA ASP A 42 2.09 29.62 17.57
C ASP A 42 2.29 28.17 17.13
N GLY A 43 1.45 27.24 17.61
CA GLY A 43 1.42 25.85 17.14
C GLY A 43 1.16 25.68 15.64
N LYS A 44 0.56 26.69 14.97
CA LYS A 44 0.39 26.73 13.50
C LYS A 44 1.54 27.47 12.76
N GLY A 45 2.54 27.96 13.53
CA GLY A 45 3.75 28.64 13.01
C GLY A 45 3.63 30.17 12.87
N PHE A 46 2.65 30.77 13.52
CA PHE A 46 2.47 32.23 13.57
C PHE A 46 2.92 32.74 14.94
N LYS A 47 4.19 33.13 15.08
CA LYS A 47 4.77 33.57 16.35
C LYS A 47 4.31 34.99 16.77
N ASN A 48 4.09 35.86 15.79
CA ASN A 48 3.80 37.28 16.02
C ASN A 48 2.29 37.56 15.80
N VAL A 49 1.43 36.82 16.52
CA VAL A 49 -0.02 37.00 16.43
C VAL A 49 -0.45 38.17 17.31
N ASP A 50 -1.07 39.16 16.71
CA ASP A 50 -1.72 40.24 17.47
C ASP A 50 -3.19 39.89 17.70
N VAL A 51 -3.61 40.01 18.98
CA VAL A 51 -4.98 39.67 19.38
C VAL A 51 -5.54 40.86 20.15
N ASP A 52 -6.53 41.49 19.55
CA ASP A 52 -7.28 42.57 20.15
C ASP A 52 -8.71 42.11 20.48
N ILE A 53 -9.07 42.18 21.74
CA ILE A 53 -10.38 41.74 22.22
C ILE A 53 -11.14 42.97 22.69
N VAL A 54 -12.20 43.33 21.96
CA VAL A 54 -13.03 44.50 22.24
C VAL A 54 -14.39 44.05 22.76
N GLN A 55 -14.78 44.62 23.91
CA GLN A 55 -16.11 44.44 24.48
C GLN A 55 -16.98 45.64 24.15
N ARG A 56 -18.21 45.39 23.73
CA ARG A 56 -19.23 46.42 23.50
C ARG A 56 -20.60 45.92 24.04
N ASP A 57 -21.41 46.86 24.50
CA ASP A 57 -22.75 46.50 24.98
C ASP A 57 -23.67 46.04 23.82
N ASP A 58 -24.46 45.02 24.07
CA ASP A 58 -25.48 44.57 23.12
C ASP A 58 -26.74 45.45 23.28
N LEU A 59 -26.92 46.39 22.35
CA LEU A 59 -28.05 47.33 22.36
C LEU A 59 -29.41 46.61 22.22
N SER A 60 -29.43 45.33 21.87
CA SER A 60 -30.66 44.55 21.71
C SER A 60 -31.09 43.82 22.98
N LYS A 61 -30.18 43.75 23.99
CA LYS A 61 -30.41 43.00 25.23
C LYS A 61 -29.73 43.68 26.42
N GLU A 62 -30.52 44.03 27.39
CA GLU A 62 -30.03 44.69 28.62
C GLU A 62 -29.16 43.72 29.45
N GLY A 63 -27.95 44.18 29.82
CA GLY A 63 -26.99 43.41 30.60
C GLY A 63 -26.16 42.38 29.81
N GLU A 64 -26.29 42.27 28.49
CA GLU A 64 -25.44 41.43 27.64
C GLU A 64 -24.38 42.26 26.91
N VAL A 65 -23.20 41.65 26.68
CA VAL A 65 -22.10 42.27 25.94
C VAL A 65 -21.72 41.41 24.75
N ILE A 66 -21.34 42.06 23.68
CA ILE A 66 -20.74 41.41 22.51
C ILE A 66 -19.21 41.51 22.63
N VAL A 67 -18.54 40.38 22.53
CA VAL A 67 -17.09 40.30 22.50
C VAL A 67 -16.65 40.09 21.03
N ASP A 68 -15.94 41.06 20.51
CA ASP A 68 -15.30 40.97 19.19
C ASP A 68 -13.83 40.67 19.38
N ILE A 69 -13.38 39.53 18.82
CA ILE A 69 -12.00 39.03 18.89
C ILE A 69 -11.37 39.25 17.52
N ASN A 70 -10.54 40.27 17.41
CA ASN A 70 -9.79 40.58 16.20
C ASN A 70 -8.42 39.92 16.25
N ILE A 71 -8.12 39.09 15.29
CA ILE A 71 -6.88 38.30 15.25
C ILE A 71 -6.12 38.64 13.97
N ASP A 72 -5.00 39.33 14.13
CA ASP A 72 -4.04 39.47 13.04
C ASP A 72 -2.93 38.43 13.21
N LYS A 73 -2.94 37.46 12.32
CA LYS A 73 -1.97 36.35 12.36
C LYS A 73 -0.59 36.76 11.90
N ASN A 74 -0.46 37.88 11.21
CA ASN A 74 0.75 38.23 10.50
C ASN A 74 1.22 37.07 9.57
N GLU A 75 2.49 37.03 9.23
CA GLU A 75 3.04 35.95 8.42
C GLU A 75 3.64 34.82 9.26
N LYS A 76 3.73 33.62 8.68
CA LYS A 76 4.38 32.49 9.34
C LYS A 76 5.86 32.76 9.52
N THR A 77 6.34 32.53 10.73
CA THR A 77 7.74 32.66 11.08
C THR A 77 8.54 31.48 10.52
N LYS A 78 9.61 31.78 9.79
CA LYS A 78 10.54 30.81 9.19
C LYS A 78 11.91 30.95 9.84
N ILE A 79 12.70 29.87 9.79
CA ILE A 79 14.07 29.88 10.32
C ILE A 79 14.99 30.41 9.21
N HIS A 80 15.82 31.41 9.57
CA HIS A 80 16.85 31.95 8.69
C HIS A 80 18.14 31.16 8.87
N ARG A 81 18.72 31.14 10.09
CA ARG A 81 19.94 30.39 10.41
C ARG A 81 19.91 29.87 11.84
N ILE A 82 20.66 28.78 12.06
CA ILE A 82 20.89 28.17 13.37
C ILE A 82 22.40 28.18 13.62
N TYR A 83 22.81 28.77 14.75
CA TYR A 83 24.20 28.88 15.16
C TYR A 83 24.42 28.03 16.39
N PHE A 84 25.53 27.27 16.41
CA PHE A 84 25.98 26.50 17.53
C PHE A 84 27.31 27.05 18.05
N GLU A 85 27.45 27.10 19.36
CA GLU A 85 28.68 27.45 20.08
C GLU A 85 29.00 26.33 21.07
N GLY A 86 30.27 25.94 21.18
CA GLY A 86 30.75 24.91 22.12
C GLY A 86 30.66 23.48 21.56
N ASN A 87 30.28 23.31 20.29
CA ASN A 87 30.17 21.99 19.62
C ASN A 87 31.50 21.62 18.93
N GLU A 88 32.43 21.01 19.68
CA GLU A 88 33.73 20.57 19.17
C GLU A 88 33.70 19.12 18.66
N ALA A 89 33.01 18.23 19.36
CA ALA A 89 32.95 16.82 19.05
C ALA A 89 31.95 16.47 17.92
N LEU A 90 30.82 17.17 17.89
CA LEU A 90 29.82 16.98 16.85
C LEU A 90 29.73 18.20 15.92
N SER A 91 29.71 17.96 14.64
CA SER A 91 29.60 19.06 13.67
C SER A 91 28.26 19.79 13.78
N ALA A 92 28.22 21.10 13.55
CA ALA A 92 26.99 21.87 13.47
C ALA A 92 26.00 21.28 12.43
N ARG A 93 26.52 20.62 11.39
CA ARG A 93 25.71 19.93 10.39
C ARG A 93 24.96 18.74 10.98
N ASP A 94 25.60 17.96 11.84
CA ASP A 94 24.97 16.77 12.44
C ASP A 94 23.95 17.18 13.51
N LEU A 95 24.22 18.25 14.26
CA LEU A 95 23.28 18.85 15.21
C LEU A 95 22.06 19.43 14.48
N LYS A 96 22.24 20.13 13.34
CA LYS A 96 21.12 20.59 12.51
C LYS A 96 20.29 19.44 11.95
N LYS A 97 20.88 18.30 11.63
CA LYS A 97 20.14 17.09 11.22
C LYS A 97 19.33 16.48 12.37
N ALA A 98 19.80 16.61 13.61
CA ALA A 98 19.05 16.15 14.79
C ALA A 98 17.78 17.00 15.01
N MET A 99 17.82 18.28 14.64
CA MET A 99 16.66 19.18 14.67
C MET A 99 15.72 18.88 13.50
N LYS A 100 14.89 17.85 13.62
CA LYS A 100 14.06 17.31 12.53
C LYS A 100 12.99 18.26 12.04
N LYS A 101 12.46 19.11 12.92
CA LYS A 101 11.33 20.01 12.65
C LYS A 101 11.75 21.46 12.54
N THR A 102 12.71 21.88 13.35
CA THR A 102 13.26 23.23 13.42
C THR A 102 14.55 23.28 12.61
N ASN A 103 14.47 23.54 11.30
CA ASN A 103 15.63 23.48 10.41
C ASN A 103 15.71 24.69 9.47
N GLU A 104 16.90 25.05 9.04
CA GLU A 104 17.14 26.16 8.10
C GLU A 104 16.49 25.88 6.74
N LYS A 105 16.07 26.95 6.05
CA LYS A 105 15.72 26.83 4.63
C LYS A 105 17.01 26.58 3.85
N PHE A 106 17.10 25.45 3.21
CA PHE A 106 18.27 25.02 2.44
C PHE A 106 18.64 26.04 1.37
N SER A 107 19.90 26.50 1.39
CA SER A 107 20.54 27.16 0.24
C SER A 107 21.61 26.21 -0.28
N LEU A 108 21.44 25.82 -1.56
CA LEU A 108 22.36 24.92 -2.27
C LEU A 108 23.82 25.28 -2.09
N PRO A 109 24.71 24.34 -1.73
CA PRO A 109 25.52 23.75 -2.76
C PRO A 109 25.72 22.22 -2.63
N ASN A 110 25.65 21.53 -3.72
CA ASN A 110 26.19 20.20 -4.03
C ASN A 110 25.46 18.91 -3.65
N ASP A 111 24.27 18.90 -3.02
CA ASP A 111 23.50 17.66 -2.84
C ASP A 111 22.07 17.81 -3.38
N TRP A 112 21.91 17.62 -4.68
CA TRP A 112 20.63 17.73 -5.38
C TRP A 112 19.59 16.68 -4.97
N LYS A 113 20.00 15.59 -4.33
CA LYS A 113 19.13 14.49 -3.91
C LYS A 113 18.22 14.82 -2.72
N THR A 114 18.64 15.69 -1.81
CA THR A 114 17.83 16.14 -0.67
C THR A 114 16.92 17.32 -1.02
N SER A 115 17.22 18.06 -2.06
CA SER A 115 16.53 19.30 -2.43
C SER A 115 15.11 19.10 -2.95
N ILE A 116 14.81 18.03 -3.66
CA ILE A 116 13.48 17.80 -4.24
C ILE A 116 12.45 17.43 -3.16
N LEU A 117 12.85 16.67 -2.15
CA LEU A 117 11.96 16.24 -1.06
C LEU A 117 11.70 17.35 -0.04
N GLU A 118 12.68 18.26 0.15
CA GLU A 118 12.56 19.37 1.09
C GLU A 118 11.88 20.62 0.49
N ALA A 119 11.80 20.73 -0.84
CA ALA A 119 11.18 21.87 -1.53
C ALA A 119 9.67 22.01 -1.23
N PHE A 120 9.02 20.91 -0.83
CA PHE A 120 7.58 20.89 -0.52
C PHE A 120 7.25 21.05 0.97
N SER A 121 8.23 21.02 1.88
CA SER A 121 7.99 21.27 3.30
C SER A 121 8.27 22.73 3.63
N THR A 122 7.24 23.52 3.89
CA THR A 122 7.38 24.87 4.46
C THR A 122 7.87 24.74 5.90
N LYS A 123 9.17 24.89 6.12
CA LYS A 123 9.78 24.88 7.46
C LYS A 123 9.33 26.13 8.20
N LYS A 124 8.43 25.96 9.14
CA LYS A 124 7.88 27.00 10.01
C LYS A 124 8.49 26.81 11.40
N PHE A 125 8.70 27.91 12.10
CA PHE A 125 9.09 27.86 13.51
C PHE A 125 7.82 27.67 14.36
N THR A 126 7.84 26.70 15.27
CA THR A 126 6.86 26.56 16.34
C THR A 126 7.60 26.27 17.64
N THR A 127 7.15 26.87 18.73
CA THR A 127 7.85 26.73 20.03
C THR A 127 7.87 25.28 20.50
N GLU A 128 6.79 24.54 20.34
CA GLU A 128 6.71 23.13 20.73
C GLU A 128 7.70 22.23 19.96
N GLU A 129 7.77 22.39 18.64
CA GLU A 129 8.71 21.62 17.80
C GLU A 129 10.16 22.01 18.12
N TYR A 130 10.42 23.26 18.46
CA TYR A 130 11.74 23.73 18.85
C TYR A 130 12.20 23.11 20.19
N GLU A 131 11.33 23.07 21.21
CA GLU A 131 11.63 22.40 22.48
C GLU A 131 11.94 20.91 22.28
N ASN A 132 11.16 20.22 21.44
CA ASN A 132 11.44 18.84 21.10
C ASN A 132 12.79 18.67 20.37
N ASP A 133 13.15 19.60 19.50
CA ASP A 133 14.41 19.54 18.76
C ASP A 133 15.62 19.87 19.64
N LYS A 134 15.47 20.68 20.71
CA LYS A 134 16.50 20.85 21.74
C LYS A 134 16.80 19.51 22.44
N ASN A 135 15.76 18.76 22.79
CA ASN A 135 15.93 17.43 23.38
C ASN A 135 16.60 16.45 22.39
N ASN A 136 16.28 16.56 21.08
CA ASN A 136 16.92 15.74 20.05
C ASN A 136 18.42 16.05 19.91
N ILE A 137 18.86 17.28 20.15
CA ILE A 137 20.29 17.65 20.16
C ILE A 137 21.02 16.93 21.31
N ILE A 138 20.48 16.99 22.52
CA ILE A 138 21.06 16.29 23.69
C ILE A 138 21.05 14.78 23.47
N ALA A 139 19.92 14.22 22.95
CA ALA A 139 19.83 12.79 22.59
C ALA A 139 20.91 12.40 21.55
N LYS A 140 21.26 13.31 20.63
CA LYS A 140 22.32 13.06 19.64
C LYS A 140 23.70 12.99 20.27
N TYR A 141 24.01 13.83 21.26
CA TYR A 141 25.23 13.74 22.04
C TYR A 141 25.28 12.44 22.85
N ASN A 142 24.20 12.09 23.53
CA ASN A 142 24.10 10.85 24.31
C ASN A 142 24.26 9.59 23.42
N GLU A 143 23.82 9.65 22.18
CA GLU A 143 24.01 8.57 21.15
C GLU A 143 25.51 8.37 20.83
N HIS A 144 26.36 9.42 21.01
CA HIS A 144 27.78 9.40 20.70
C HIS A 144 28.68 9.29 21.95
N GLY A 145 28.08 9.04 23.10
CA GLY A 145 28.80 8.83 24.36
C GLY A 145 28.96 10.07 25.23
N TYR A 146 28.46 11.21 24.82
CA TYR A 146 28.52 12.45 25.60
C TYR A 146 27.30 12.55 26.54
N ARG A 147 27.35 11.78 27.64
CA ARG A 147 26.24 11.64 28.60
C ARG A 147 25.88 12.96 29.28
N ASP A 148 26.89 13.74 29.62
CA ASP A 148 26.76 14.97 30.41
C ASP A 148 26.50 16.20 29.52
N ALA A 149 26.28 16.01 28.23
CA ALA A 149 25.98 17.10 27.30
C ALA A 149 24.74 17.88 27.72
N VAL A 150 24.89 19.20 27.85
CA VAL A 150 23.80 20.09 28.23
C VAL A 150 23.72 21.30 27.30
N LEU A 151 22.53 21.84 27.15
CA LEU A 151 22.31 23.11 26.46
C LEU A 151 22.36 24.23 27.50
N LEU A 152 23.48 24.99 27.54
CA LEU A 152 23.69 26.06 28.49
C LEU A 152 22.74 27.23 28.30
N SER A 153 22.51 27.60 27.08
CA SER A 153 21.58 28.67 26.71
C SER A 153 21.05 28.51 25.29
N ASP A 154 19.85 29.03 25.08
CA ASP A 154 19.26 29.15 23.74
C ASP A 154 18.62 30.54 23.60
N SER A 155 18.67 31.09 22.40
CA SER A 155 17.97 32.31 22.10
C SER A 155 17.40 32.30 20.63
N VAL A 156 16.22 32.86 20.51
CA VAL A 156 15.53 33.02 19.22
C VAL A 156 15.37 34.51 18.95
N VAL A 157 16.14 35.03 18.00
CA VAL A 157 16.20 36.44 17.66
C VAL A 157 15.52 36.69 16.33
N ASN A 158 14.69 37.73 16.23
CA ASN A 158 14.08 38.12 14.99
C ASN A 158 15.14 38.69 14.03
N PHE A 159 15.39 37.99 12.90
CA PHE A 159 16.20 38.50 11.81
C PHE A 159 15.44 39.57 11.02
N ASN A 160 14.13 39.32 10.78
CA ASN A 160 13.17 40.27 10.22
C ASN A 160 11.76 39.86 10.64
N GLU A 161 10.72 40.54 10.13
CA GLU A 161 9.31 40.28 10.45
C GLU A 161 8.86 38.81 10.20
N LYS A 162 9.55 38.11 9.29
CA LYS A 162 9.17 36.79 8.80
C LYS A 162 10.15 35.67 9.15
N LYS A 163 11.35 36.00 9.70
CA LYS A 163 12.43 35.06 9.93
C LYS A 163 13.09 35.25 11.28
N VAL A 164 13.54 34.16 11.86
CA VAL A 164 14.29 34.12 13.13
C VAL A 164 15.65 33.47 12.93
N ASP A 165 16.63 33.95 13.68
CA ASP A 165 17.93 33.27 13.93
C ASP A 165 17.88 32.61 15.29
N ILE A 166 18.47 31.40 15.38
CA ILE A 166 18.52 30.59 16.59
C ILE A 166 19.97 30.44 16.97
N TYR A 167 20.30 30.78 18.23
CA TYR A 167 21.62 30.60 18.82
C TYR A 167 21.52 29.58 19.94
N LEU A 168 22.38 28.56 19.89
CA LEU A 168 22.42 27.46 20.83
C LEU A 168 23.82 27.30 21.32
N LYS A 169 23.99 27.38 22.66
CA LYS A 169 25.27 27.14 23.30
C LYS A 169 25.25 25.80 24.03
N VAL A 170 26.16 24.91 23.64
CA VAL A 170 26.25 23.55 24.14
C VAL A 170 27.52 23.39 24.96
N GLU A 171 27.42 22.64 26.03
CA GLU A 171 28.55 22.07 26.76
C GLU A 171 28.51 20.56 26.58
N GLU A 172 29.51 19.98 25.91
CA GLU A 172 29.48 18.58 25.46
C GLU A 172 29.80 17.59 26.57
N GLY A 173 30.61 18.00 27.56
CA GLY A 173 31.15 17.12 28.59
C GLY A 173 32.15 16.10 28.04
N ASP A 174 32.46 15.10 28.84
CA ASP A 174 33.39 14.03 28.48
C ASP A 174 32.69 12.90 27.72
N LYS A 175 33.50 12.17 26.94
CA LYS A 175 32.99 11.00 26.19
C LYS A 175 33.17 9.75 27.03
N TYR A 176 32.07 9.01 27.24
CA TYR A 176 32.03 7.82 28.08
C TYR A 176 31.99 6.53 27.26
N TYR A 177 32.58 5.49 27.84
CA TYR A 177 32.63 4.13 27.33
C TYR A 177 31.97 3.16 28.31
N LEU A 178 31.46 2.07 27.81
CA LEU A 178 30.87 1.02 28.63
C LEU A 178 31.96 0.15 29.24
N LYS A 179 32.07 0.09 30.60
CA LYS A 179 33.01 -0.77 31.30
C LYS A 179 32.49 -2.18 31.43
N ASP A 180 31.31 -2.34 32.02
CA ASP A 180 30.58 -3.61 32.14
C ASP A 180 29.06 -3.38 32.25
N ILE A 181 28.29 -4.44 31.96
CA ILE A 181 26.85 -4.48 32.19
C ILE A 181 26.54 -5.73 32.98
N ARG A 182 25.73 -5.57 34.02
CA ARG A 182 25.26 -6.71 34.84
C ARG A 182 23.74 -6.67 34.92
N PHE A 183 23.14 -7.87 34.82
CA PHE A 183 21.72 -8.04 35.08
C PHE A 183 21.53 -8.53 36.51
N VAL A 184 20.59 -7.92 37.23
CA VAL A 184 20.27 -8.26 38.64
C VAL A 184 18.75 -8.40 38.76
N GLY A 185 18.32 -9.50 39.41
CA GLY A 185 16.89 -9.82 39.59
C GLY A 185 16.27 -10.70 38.51
N ASN A 186 17.06 -11.09 37.51
CA ASN A 186 16.63 -12.01 36.43
C ASN A 186 16.72 -13.47 36.94
N THR A 187 15.57 -14.04 37.31
CA THR A 187 15.49 -15.43 37.79
C THR A 187 15.03 -16.39 36.68
N GLN A 188 14.33 -15.91 35.68
CA GLN A 188 13.74 -16.72 34.59
C GLN A 188 14.70 -16.94 33.43
N TYR A 189 15.54 -15.97 33.13
CA TYR A 189 16.49 -16.02 32.02
C TYR A 189 17.90 -15.78 32.48
N ALA A 190 18.86 -16.53 31.96
CA ALA A 190 20.28 -16.37 32.28
C ALA A 190 20.81 -15.00 31.81
N SER A 191 21.72 -14.41 32.58
CA SER A 191 22.32 -13.09 32.24
C SER A 191 22.99 -13.10 30.87
N ASP A 192 23.76 -14.14 30.53
CA ASP A 192 24.44 -14.28 29.23
C ASP A 192 23.45 -14.22 28.05
N PHE A 193 22.24 -14.80 28.23
CA PHE A 193 21.20 -14.74 27.23
C PHE A 193 20.66 -13.31 27.06
N LEU A 194 20.39 -12.60 28.16
CA LEU A 194 19.91 -11.20 28.12
C LEU A 194 20.98 -10.26 27.57
N GLU A 195 22.27 -10.49 27.89
CA GLU A 195 23.40 -9.75 27.32
C GLU A 195 23.49 -9.94 25.80
N SER A 196 23.27 -11.18 25.33
CA SER A 196 23.26 -11.47 23.88
C SER A 196 22.18 -10.71 23.14
N ILE A 197 21.00 -10.56 23.75
CA ILE A 197 19.88 -9.79 23.21
C ILE A 197 20.19 -8.30 23.25
N LEU A 198 20.73 -7.79 24.37
CA LEU A 198 21.09 -6.40 24.51
C LEU A 198 22.11 -5.95 23.45
N GLY A 199 23.07 -6.84 23.12
CA GLY A 199 24.01 -6.63 22.01
C GLY A 199 24.93 -5.42 22.20
N MET A 200 25.26 -5.05 23.46
CA MET A 200 26.24 -4.05 23.83
C MET A 200 27.44 -4.74 24.50
N LYS A 201 28.64 -4.30 24.17
CA LYS A 201 29.89 -4.94 24.65
C LYS A 201 30.74 -4.00 25.47
N PRO A 202 31.45 -4.50 26.50
CA PRO A 202 32.47 -3.72 27.19
C PRO A 202 33.47 -3.09 26.20
N GLY A 203 33.85 -1.82 26.46
CA GLY A 203 34.73 -1.02 25.61
C GLY A 203 34.03 -0.29 24.44
N GLU A 204 32.76 -0.53 24.19
CA GLU A 204 31.98 0.27 23.20
C GLU A 204 31.69 1.66 23.79
N VAL A 205 31.48 2.62 22.90
CA VAL A 205 31.01 3.95 23.28
C VAL A 205 29.64 3.83 23.97
N TYR A 206 29.49 4.46 25.13
CA TYR A 206 28.23 4.48 25.84
C TYR A 206 27.13 5.13 25.01
N ASN A 207 26.10 4.40 24.67
CA ASN A 207 25.00 4.87 23.84
C ASN A 207 23.68 4.62 24.59
N GLN A 208 23.22 5.65 25.30
CA GLN A 208 21.97 5.57 26.08
C GLN A 208 20.75 5.29 25.23
N LYS A 209 20.71 5.79 24.01
CA LYS A 209 19.59 5.52 23.08
C LYS A 209 19.56 4.04 22.69
N LYS A 210 20.71 3.48 22.28
CA LYS A 210 20.81 2.04 21.96
C LYS A 210 20.42 1.19 23.16
N LEU A 211 20.87 1.56 24.37
CA LEU A 211 20.50 0.87 25.59
C LEU A 211 18.99 0.82 25.79
N ASN A 212 18.31 1.96 25.71
CA ASN A 212 16.86 2.05 25.86
C ASN A 212 16.10 1.29 24.74
N GLU A 213 16.56 1.40 23.50
CA GLU A 213 15.97 0.66 22.37
C GLU A 213 16.08 -0.84 22.59
N ARG A 214 17.25 -1.35 22.94
CA ARG A 214 17.49 -2.77 23.16
C ARG A 214 16.86 -3.33 24.44
N LEU A 215 16.63 -2.50 25.45
CA LEU A 215 15.91 -2.91 26.65
C LEU A 215 14.40 -2.93 26.48
N THR A 216 13.80 -1.96 25.75
CA THR A 216 12.34 -1.76 25.80
C THR A 216 11.64 -1.55 24.47
N THR A 217 12.30 -0.96 23.47
CA THR A 217 11.61 -0.41 22.28
C THR A 217 11.63 -1.36 21.08
N ASP A 218 12.74 -2.03 20.84
CA ASP A 218 12.93 -2.92 19.71
C ASP A 218 11.98 -4.13 19.75
N GLU A 219 11.64 -4.69 18.58
CA GLU A 219 10.81 -5.89 18.51
C GLU A 219 11.45 -7.10 19.20
N ASP A 220 12.77 -7.17 19.22
CA ASP A 220 13.58 -8.18 19.90
C ASP A 220 14.22 -7.66 21.20
N ALA A 221 13.66 -6.62 21.81
CA ALA A 221 14.15 -6.06 23.07
C ALA A 221 14.04 -7.06 24.23
N VAL A 222 14.87 -6.89 25.25
CA VAL A 222 14.85 -7.68 26.48
C VAL A 222 13.45 -7.76 27.09
N SER A 223 12.73 -6.64 27.17
CA SER A 223 11.36 -6.58 27.70
C SER A 223 10.39 -7.49 26.94
N ASN A 224 10.57 -7.64 25.62
CA ASN A 224 9.66 -8.47 24.81
C ASN A 224 9.84 -9.97 25.06
N VAL A 225 11.02 -10.42 25.49
CA VAL A 225 11.20 -11.79 25.91
C VAL A 225 10.32 -12.11 27.12
N TYR A 226 10.22 -11.19 28.05
CA TYR A 226 9.37 -11.33 29.24
C TYR A 226 7.89 -11.15 28.88
N TYR A 227 7.54 -10.11 28.13
CA TYR A 227 6.14 -9.83 27.74
C TYR A 227 5.51 -10.93 26.90
N ASN A 228 6.29 -11.61 26.06
CA ASN A 228 5.80 -12.73 25.26
C ASN A 228 5.55 -14.00 26.08
N ASN A 229 6.09 -14.04 27.31
CA ASN A 229 5.91 -15.15 28.23
C ASN A 229 5.07 -14.79 29.46
N GLY A 230 4.21 -13.79 29.35
CA GLY A 230 3.22 -13.45 30.37
C GLY A 230 3.66 -12.46 31.45
N TYR A 231 4.91 -12.04 31.47
CA TYR A 231 5.44 -11.15 32.50
C TYR A 231 5.12 -9.69 32.20
N ILE A 232 3.83 -9.33 32.21
CA ILE A 232 3.39 -7.97 31.87
C ILE A 232 3.85 -6.92 32.91
N PHE A 233 4.11 -7.35 34.14
CA PHE A 233 4.58 -6.49 35.23
C PHE A 233 6.11 -6.32 35.20
N PHE A 234 6.77 -6.87 34.20
CA PHE A 234 8.21 -6.73 34.03
C PHE A 234 8.64 -5.27 33.88
N SER A 235 9.70 -4.92 34.60
CA SER A 235 10.42 -3.68 34.39
C SER A 235 11.93 -3.91 34.44
N ALA A 236 12.66 -3.13 33.65
CA ALA A 236 14.11 -3.14 33.63
C ALA A 236 14.59 -1.67 33.75
N ASP A 237 15.34 -1.39 34.80
CA ASP A 237 15.88 -0.07 35.10
C ASP A 237 17.41 -0.10 35.01
N PRO A 238 18.02 0.50 33.98
CA PRO A 238 19.47 0.60 33.88
C PRO A 238 19.99 1.69 34.82
N VAL A 239 20.77 1.28 35.79
CA VAL A 239 21.39 2.16 36.80
C VAL A 239 22.90 2.22 36.60
N GLU A 240 23.44 3.42 36.54
CA GLU A 240 24.89 3.63 36.57
C GLU A 240 25.41 3.45 38.02
N VAL A 241 26.16 2.38 38.23
CA VAL A 241 26.65 2.03 39.60
C VAL A 241 28.04 2.54 39.89
N ASP A 242 28.85 2.71 38.87
CA ASP A 242 30.21 3.23 38.98
C ASP A 242 30.60 4.01 37.73
N VAL A 243 31.27 5.12 37.91
CA VAL A 243 31.84 5.95 36.84
C VAL A 243 33.31 6.20 37.19
N ASP A 244 34.19 5.48 36.50
CA ASP A 244 35.63 5.56 36.70
C ASP A 244 36.27 6.25 35.49
N ASN A 245 36.67 7.52 35.67
CA ASN A 245 37.13 8.43 34.64
C ASN A 245 36.11 8.54 33.47
N ASP A 246 36.38 7.84 32.35
CA ASP A 246 35.57 7.85 31.14
C ASP A 246 34.75 6.55 30.94
N SER A 247 34.72 5.70 31.97
CA SER A 247 34.14 4.35 31.86
C SER A 247 32.97 4.17 32.82
N ILE A 248 31.83 3.69 32.31
CA ILE A 248 30.57 3.51 33.03
C ILE A 248 30.31 2.03 33.25
N SER A 249 30.04 1.64 34.49
CA SER A 249 29.50 0.32 34.87
C SER A 249 27.99 0.43 35.04
N LEU A 250 27.25 -0.43 34.35
CA LEU A 250 25.78 -0.47 34.35
C LEU A 250 25.27 -1.70 35.11
N GLU A 251 24.27 -1.48 35.93
CA GLU A 251 23.47 -2.55 36.54
C GLU A 251 22.03 -2.42 36.05
N VAL A 252 21.58 -3.39 35.26
CA VAL A 252 20.18 -3.46 34.78
C VAL A 252 19.37 -4.19 35.85
N ARG A 253 18.63 -3.43 36.66
CA ARG A 253 17.76 -3.95 37.71
C ARG A 253 16.45 -4.44 37.12
N ILE A 254 16.23 -5.74 37.19
CA ILE A 254 15.03 -6.41 36.65
C ILE A 254 14.07 -6.71 37.79
N GLN A 255 12.81 -6.31 37.59
CA GLN A 255 11.67 -6.79 38.36
C GLN A 255 10.80 -7.60 37.42
N GLU A 256 10.80 -8.92 37.57
CA GLU A 256 10.08 -9.81 36.65
C GLU A 256 8.57 -9.80 36.89
N GLY A 257 8.17 -9.72 38.16
CA GLY A 257 6.77 -9.79 38.57
C GLY A 257 6.15 -11.19 38.31
N PRO A 258 4.88 -11.39 38.63
CA PRO A 258 4.18 -12.63 38.33
C PRO A 258 3.77 -12.67 36.84
N GLN A 259 3.57 -13.89 36.33
CA GLN A 259 2.92 -14.08 35.04
C GLN A 259 1.43 -13.68 35.13
N ALA A 260 0.92 -13.03 34.12
CA ALA A 260 -0.48 -12.63 34.02
C ALA A 260 -1.22 -13.44 32.96
N THR A 261 -2.43 -13.84 33.30
CA THR A 261 -3.38 -14.41 32.35
C THR A 261 -4.39 -13.38 31.89
N ILE A 262 -4.87 -13.51 30.66
CA ILE A 262 -5.91 -12.63 30.10
C ILE A 262 -7.22 -12.92 30.79
N ASN A 263 -7.78 -11.93 31.50
CA ASN A 263 -9.08 -12.04 32.17
C ASN A 263 -10.21 -11.84 31.15
N ARG A 264 -10.23 -10.67 30.48
CA ARG A 264 -11.24 -10.37 29.46
C ARG A 264 -10.67 -9.53 28.34
N VAL A 265 -11.38 -9.59 27.20
CA VAL A 265 -11.07 -8.78 26.02
C VAL A 265 -12.25 -7.86 25.73
N ILE A 266 -12.00 -6.56 25.68
CA ILE A 266 -12.97 -5.50 25.45
C ILE A 266 -12.72 -4.94 24.05
N ILE A 267 -13.77 -4.82 23.24
CA ILE A 267 -13.72 -4.25 21.90
C ILE A 267 -14.60 -3.01 21.85
N ASN A 268 -13.99 -1.86 21.58
CA ASN A 268 -14.69 -0.58 21.45
C ASN A 268 -14.61 -0.07 20.01
N GLY A 269 -15.64 0.69 19.57
CA GLY A 269 -15.65 1.36 18.27
C GLY A 269 -15.94 0.45 17.06
N ASN A 270 -16.46 -0.76 17.32
CA ASN A 270 -16.94 -1.67 16.28
C ASN A 270 -18.46 -1.44 16.05
N ASP A 271 -18.80 -0.51 15.14
CA ASP A 271 -20.19 -0.14 14.87
C ASP A 271 -20.80 -0.88 13.67
N ARG A 272 -20.00 -1.54 12.85
CA ARG A 272 -20.41 -2.08 11.54
C ARG A 272 -20.47 -3.61 11.48
N LEU A 273 -19.52 -4.30 12.12
CA LEU A 273 -19.44 -5.75 12.15
C LEU A 273 -20.17 -6.32 13.36
N TYR A 274 -20.59 -7.57 13.28
CA TYR A 274 -20.93 -8.31 14.48
C TYR A 274 -19.68 -8.52 15.34
N GLU A 275 -19.81 -8.45 16.65
CA GLU A 275 -18.66 -8.50 17.57
C GLU A 275 -17.90 -9.84 17.47
N ASP A 276 -18.63 -10.93 17.29
CA ASP A 276 -18.03 -12.26 17.11
C ASP A 276 -17.11 -12.35 15.88
N ILE A 277 -17.38 -11.55 14.83
CA ILE A 277 -16.55 -11.46 13.62
C ILE A 277 -15.17 -10.88 13.94
N VAL A 278 -15.11 -9.86 14.78
CA VAL A 278 -13.84 -9.27 15.22
C VAL A 278 -13.16 -10.18 16.22
N ARG A 279 -13.93 -10.69 17.20
CA ARG A 279 -13.42 -11.48 18.31
C ARG A 279 -12.77 -12.78 17.85
N ARG A 280 -13.26 -13.43 16.80
CA ARG A 280 -12.69 -14.68 16.25
C ARG A 280 -11.33 -14.48 15.59
N GLU A 281 -10.98 -13.27 15.14
CA GLU A 281 -9.64 -12.96 14.57
C GLU A 281 -8.59 -12.71 15.65
N LEU A 282 -9.00 -12.50 16.90
CA LEU A 282 -8.07 -12.23 17.99
C LEU A 282 -7.30 -13.48 18.40
N ARG A 283 -6.00 -13.32 18.59
CA ARG A 283 -5.11 -14.34 19.19
C ARG A 283 -5.19 -14.29 20.71
N THR A 284 -5.44 -13.12 21.26
CA THR A 284 -5.61 -12.91 22.71
C THR A 284 -7.00 -13.35 23.15
N LYS A 285 -7.06 -14.42 23.93
CA LYS A 285 -8.33 -14.99 24.42
C LYS A 285 -8.33 -15.08 25.94
N PRO A 286 -9.48 -14.88 26.61
CA PRO A 286 -9.60 -15.08 28.05
C PRO A 286 -9.06 -16.43 28.49
N GLY A 287 -8.30 -16.45 29.59
CA GLY A 287 -7.67 -17.66 30.16
C GLY A 287 -6.32 -18.03 29.53
N MET A 288 -5.89 -17.38 28.44
CA MET A 288 -4.55 -17.55 27.89
C MET A 288 -3.53 -16.69 28.64
N LEU A 289 -2.28 -17.13 28.63
CA LEU A 289 -1.16 -16.32 29.12
C LEU A 289 -1.01 -15.05 28.26
N PHE A 290 -0.70 -13.93 28.86
CA PHE A 290 -0.44 -12.70 28.12
C PHE A 290 0.78 -12.87 27.19
N SER A 291 0.66 -12.38 25.98
CA SER A 291 1.77 -12.31 25.03
C SER A 291 1.65 -11.02 24.21
N ARG A 292 2.73 -10.23 24.21
CA ARG A 292 2.80 -9.01 23.39
C ARG A 292 2.80 -9.33 21.88
N GLU A 293 3.44 -10.43 21.51
CA GLU A 293 3.44 -10.91 20.13
C GLU A 293 2.01 -11.25 19.67
N ASP A 294 1.24 -11.99 20.46
CA ASP A 294 -0.16 -12.31 20.16
C ASP A 294 -1.04 -11.06 20.14
N LEU A 295 -0.77 -10.09 21.00
CA LEU A 295 -1.46 -8.81 21.02
C LEU A 295 -1.23 -8.04 19.69
N MET A 296 0.03 -7.89 19.28
CA MET A 296 0.38 -7.22 18.03
C MET A 296 -0.06 -8.02 16.80
N ARG A 297 -0.07 -9.35 16.91
CA ARG A 297 -0.62 -10.21 15.87
C ARG A 297 -2.13 -9.99 15.71
N SER A 298 -2.87 -9.87 16.80
CA SER A 298 -4.30 -9.58 16.78
C SER A 298 -4.59 -8.24 16.10
N VAL A 299 -3.82 -7.19 16.41
CA VAL A 299 -3.92 -5.89 15.73
C VAL A 299 -3.72 -6.02 14.22
N ARG A 300 -2.74 -6.79 13.80
CA ARG A 300 -2.44 -7.03 12.38
C ARG A 300 -3.58 -7.79 11.69
N GLU A 301 -4.14 -8.81 12.31
CA GLU A 301 -5.30 -9.56 11.77
C GLU A 301 -6.51 -8.64 11.61
N ILE A 302 -6.81 -7.80 12.61
CA ILE A 302 -7.88 -6.80 12.52
C ILE A 302 -7.61 -5.79 11.40
N ALA A 303 -6.36 -5.33 11.24
CA ALA A 303 -5.99 -4.40 10.17
C ALA A 303 -6.21 -5.01 8.79
N GLN A 304 -5.85 -6.29 8.63
CA GLN A 304 -6.01 -7.02 7.36
C GLN A 304 -7.47 -7.27 6.98
N MET A 305 -8.39 -7.27 7.93
CA MET A 305 -9.84 -7.29 7.63
C MET A 305 -10.28 -6.09 6.79
N GLY A 306 -9.57 -4.96 6.89
CA GLY A 306 -9.86 -3.74 6.14
C GLY A 306 -11.08 -2.95 6.62
N HIS A 307 -11.76 -3.35 7.68
CA HIS A 307 -12.97 -2.71 8.23
C HIS A 307 -12.66 -1.62 9.27
N PHE A 308 -11.41 -1.50 9.67
CA PHE A 308 -10.96 -0.56 10.68
C PHE A 308 -9.80 0.28 10.16
N ASP A 309 -9.63 1.44 10.74
CA ASP A 309 -8.50 2.33 10.43
C ASP A 309 -7.23 1.82 11.10
N PRO A 310 -6.21 1.37 10.35
CA PRO A 310 -5.01 0.79 10.93
C PRO A 310 -4.14 1.81 11.69
N GLU A 311 -4.27 3.11 11.43
CA GLU A 311 -3.49 4.15 12.10
C GLU A 311 -4.04 4.50 13.50
N ASN A 312 -5.30 4.16 13.77
CA ASN A 312 -5.99 4.46 15.01
C ASN A 312 -6.38 3.20 15.80
N MET A 313 -5.65 2.10 15.61
CA MET A 313 -5.84 0.88 16.38
C MET A 313 -4.80 0.79 17.49
N GLU A 314 -5.21 1.12 18.72
CA GLU A 314 -4.33 1.01 19.88
C GLU A 314 -4.85 -0.07 20.83
N PRO A 315 -4.14 -1.21 20.95
CA PRO A 315 -4.42 -2.19 21.98
C PRO A 315 -3.91 -1.66 23.32
N LYS A 316 -4.79 -1.63 24.33
CA LYS A 316 -4.45 -1.17 25.66
C LYS A 316 -4.56 -2.34 26.65
N PRO A 317 -3.45 -2.93 27.06
CA PRO A 317 -3.45 -3.85 28.19
C PRO A 317 -3.66 -3.07 29.49
N ILE A 318 -4.54 -3.59 30.35
CA ILE A 318 -4.85 -3.01 31.67
C ILE A 318 -4.50 -4.12 32.67
N PRO A 319 -3.28 -4.07 33.26
CA PRO A 319 -2.82 -5.08 34.20
C PRO A 319 -3.49 -4.90 35.57
N ASP A 320 -3.78 -6.03 36.20
CA ASP A 320 -4.27 -6.14 37.57
C ASP A 320 -3.26 -6.95 38.40
N PRO A 321 -2.37 -6.27 39.13
CA PRO A 321 -1.32 -6.92 39.90
C PRO A 321 -1.86 -7.75 41.08
N GLU A 322 -3.03 -7.40 41.65
CA GLU A 322 -3.60 -8.10 42.80
C GLU A 322 -4.06 -9.50 42.43
N ASN A 323 -4.64 -9.63 41.22
CA ASN A 323 -5.18 -10.92 40.75
C ASN A 323 -4.23 -11.65 39.78
N GLY A 324 -3.09 -11.06 39.39
CA GLY A 324 -2.19 -11.64 38.40
C GLY A 324 -2.86 -11.77 37.02
N THR A 325 -3.72 -10.83 36.66
CA THR A 325 -4.46 -10.84 35.40
C THR A 325 -4.28 -9.57 34.60
N VAL A 326 -4.71 -9.61 33.33
CA VAL A 326 -4.71 -8.44 32.46
C VAL A 326 -6.00 -8.40 31.64
N ASP A 327 -6.65 -7.25 31.62
CA ASP A 327 -7.73 -6.97 30.67
C ASP A 327 -7.11 -6.36 29.41
N ILE A 328 -7.56 -6.79 28.23
CA ILE A 328 -7.09 -6.24 26.95
C ILE A 328 -8.22 -5.45 26.31
N GLN A 329 -7.99 -4.16 26.09
CA GLN A 329 -8.93 -3.28 25.43
C GLN A 329 -8.43 -2.92 24.04
N TYR A 330 -9.22 -3.27 23.00
CA TYR A 330 -8.98 -2.84 21.63
C TYR A 330 -9.87 -1.64 21.34
N ASN A 331 -9.26 -0.49 21.09
CA ASN A 331 -9.95 0.71 20.63
C ASN A 331 -9.84 0.76 19.11
N LEU A 332 -10.95 0.54 18.43
CA LEU A 332 -11.04 0.45 16.99
C LEU A 332 -11.79 1.67 16.46
N THR A 333 -11.48 2.07 15.25
CA THR A 333 -12.25 3.07 14.52
C THR A 333 -12.77 2.42 13.25
N SER A 334 -14.10 2.18 13.22
CA SER A 334 -14.75 1.58 12.05
C SER A 334 -14.68 2.50 10.85
N LYS A 335 -14.35 1.95 9.69
CA LYS A 335 -14.40 2.69 8.43
C LYS A 335 -15.27 1.97 7.40
N ALA A 336 -15.85 2.76 6.49
CA ALA A 336 -16.49 2.21 5.30
C ALA A 336 -15.42 1.62 4.38
N ASN A 337 -15.58 0.37 4.00
CA ASN A 337 -14.66 -0.34 3.13
C ASN A 337 -15.35 -0.88 1.87
N ASP A 338 -16.61 -0.51 1.67
CA ASP A 338 -17.30 -0.77 0.40
C ASP A 338 -16.65 0.12 -0.66
N GLN A 339 -16.32 -0.47 -1.80
CA GLN A 339 -15.55 0.20 -2.84
C GLN A 339 -16.35 0.22 -4.14
N ILE A 340 -16.36 1.36 -4.78
CA ILE A 340 -16.77 1.51 -6.18
C ILE A 340 -15.50 1.73 -6.96
N GLU A 341 -15.07 0.70 -7.70
CA GLU A 341 -13.89 0.79 -8.54
C GLU A 341 -14.35 1.11 -9.96
N PHE A 342 -13.88 2.22 -10.47
CA PHE A 342 -14.04 2.58 -11.87
C PHE A 342 -12.67 2.49 -12.54
N SER A 343 -12.59 1.74 -13.63
CA SER A 343 -11.38 1.63 -14.46
C SER A 343 -11.71 2.01 -15.89
N ALA A 344 -10.82 2.73 -16.53
CA ALA A 344 -10.92 3.04 -17.93
C ALA A 344 -9.54 2.90 -18.58
N GLY A 345 -9.52 2.41 -19.80
CA GLY A 345 -8.29 2.27 -20.55
C GLY A 345 -8.53 2.43 -22.04
N TRP A 346 -7.44 2.59 -22.78
CA TRP A 346 -7.48 2.73 -24.23
C TRP A 346 -6.68 1.60 -24.87
N GLY A 347 -7.30 0.85 -25.76
CA GLY A 347 -6.66 -0.25 -26.50
C GLY A 347 -7.02 -0.23 -27.98
N GLN A 348 -6.65 -1.29 -28.69
CA GLN A 348 -6.94 -1.44 -30.13
C GLN A 348 -8.42 -1.33 -30.48
N THR A 349 -9.30 -1.70 -29.55
CA THR A 349 -10.75 -1.67 -29.69
C THR A 349 -11.39 -0.37 -29.18
N GLY A 350 -10.59 0.64 -28.85
CA GLY A 350 -11.04 1.93 -28.30
C GLY A 350 -11.00 1.99 -26.78
N VAL A 351 -11.86 2.82 -26.22
CA VAL A 351 -11.96 3.00 -24.76
C VAL A 351 -12.73 1.83 -24.16
N ILE A 352 -12.16 1.23 -23.14
CA ILE A 352 -12.80 0.20 -22.32
C ILE A 352 -13.07 0.76 -20.93
N GLY A 353 -14.28 0.58 -20.42
CA GLY A 353 -14.68 0.97 -19.08
C GLY A 353 -15.03 -0.26 -18.24
N LYS A 354 -14.61 -0.27 -16.98
CA LYS A 354 -15.00 -1.28 -15.99
C LYS A 354 -15.56 -0.58 -14.76
N LEU A 355 -16.70 -1.06 -14.29
CA LEU A 355 -17.28 -0.69 -13.00
C LEU A 355 -17.32 -1.94 -12.12
N SER A 356 -16.80 -1.85 -10.92
CA SER A 356 -16.84 -2.90 -9.91
C SER A 356 -17.40 -2.34 -8.60
N LEU A 357 -18.41 -3.01 -8.08
CA LEU A 357 -19.02 -2.72 -6.78
C LEU A 357 -18.58 -3.83 -5.82
N LYS A 358 -17.77 -3.48 -4.84
CA LYS A 358 -17.25 -4.42 -3.85
C LYS A 358 -17.80 -4.10 -2.47
N PHE A 359 -18.62 -4.98 -1.95
CA PHE A 359 -19.23 -4.91 -0.63
C PHE A 359 -18.47 -5.84 0.31
N THR A 360 -17.69 -5.29 1.23
CA THR A 360 -16.75 -6.04 2.06
C THR A 360 -17.34 -6.52 3.38
N ASN A 361 -18.47 -5.96 3.76
CA ASN A 361 -19.17 -6.33 5.00
C ASN A 361 -20.52 -7.01 4.72
N PHE A 362 -20.63 -7.77 3.65
CA PHE A 362 -21.86 -8.46 3.27
C PHE A 362 -22.26 -9.52 4.29
N SER A 363 -23.56 -9.77 4.42
CA SER A 363 -24.13 -10.80 5.27
C SER A 363 -25.12 -11.68 4.50
N MET A 364 -24.71 -12.88 4.16
CA MET A 364 -25.58 -13.86 3.50
C MET A 364 -26.74 -14.28 4.40
N LYS A 365 -26.51 -14.38 5.70
CA LYS A 365 -27.55 -14.73 6.70
C LYS A 365 -28.70 -13.72 6.70
N ASN A 366 -28.41 -12.45 6.51
CA ASN A 366 -29.41 -11.38 6.52
C ASN A 366 -29.99 -11.10 5.14
N PHE A 367 -29.52 -11.76 4.08
CA PHE A 367 -29.92 -11.48 2.71
C PHE A 367 -31.44 -11.59 2.48
N LEU A 368 -32.09 -12.57 3.11
CA LEU A 368 -33.53 -12.78 3.00
C LEU A 368 -34.35 -11.98 4.05
N ASN A 369 -33.69 -11.17 4.89
CA ASN A 369 -34.37 -10.40 5.93
C ASN A 369 -34.09 -8.89 5.82
N PRO A 370 -34.83 -8.16 4.96
CA PRO A 370 -34.59 -6.72 4.72
C PRO A 370 -34.69 -5.84 5.96
N LYS A 371 -35.40 -6.30 7.02
CA LYS A 371 -35.55 -5.55 8.28
C LYS A 371 -34.24 -5.41 9.07
N THR A 372 -33.24 -6.26 8.78
CA THR A 372 -31.92 -6.24 9.44
C THR A 372 -30.89 -5.43 8.68
N TYR A 373 -31.25 -4.85 7.54
CA TYR A 373 -30.31 -4.08 6.73
C TYR A 373 -29.95 -2.78 7.43
N LYS A 374 -28.65 -2.54 7.58
CA LYS A 374 -28.08 -1.27 8.07
C LYS A 374 -27.71 -0.31 6.92
N GLY A 375 -28.20 -0.56 5.70
CA GLY A 375 -27.95 0.19 4.48
C GLY A 375 -28.70 -0.42 3.30
N ILE A 376 -28.22 -0.22 2.08
CA ILE A 376 -28.84 -0.74 0.85
C ILE A 376 -28.73 -2.26 0.77
N ILE A 377 -27.67 -2.83 1.35
CA ILE A 377 -27.37 -4.25 1.33
C ILE A 377 -27.23 -4.80 2.77
N PRO A 378 -27.46 -6.12 2.99
CA PRO A 378 -27.26 -6.74 4.29
C PRO A 378 -25.80 -6.72 4.69
N GLN A 379 -25.50 -6.26 5.91
CA GLN A 379 -24.15 -6.11 6.45
C GLN A 379 -23.99 -6.77 7.81
N GLY A 380 -22.74 -7.03 8.22
CA GLY A 380 -22.39 -7.45 9.58
C GLY A 380 -21.48 -8.67 9.67
N GLU A 381 -21.47 -9.59 8.69
CA GLU A 381 -20.69 -10.85 8.75
C GLU A 381 -19.28 -10.74 8.18
N GLY A 382 -18.88 -9.59 7.61
CA GLY A 382 -17.56 -9.42 7.03
C GLY A 382 -17.31 -10.30 5.79
N GLN A 383 -18.36 -10.80 5.15
CA GLN A 383 -18.29 -11.48 3.86
C GLN A 383 -18.10 -10.46 2.73
N THR A 384 -17.55 -10.88 1.62
CA THR A 384 -17.34 -10.01 0.46
C THR A 384 -18.24 -10.44 -0.68
N LEU A 385 -19.02 -9.49 -1.22
CA LEU A 385 -19.78 -9.64 -2.46
C LEU A 385 -19.22 -8.63 -3.47
N THR A 386 -18.80 -9.11 -4.65
CA THR A 386 -18.31 -8.25 -5.72
C THR A 386 -19.17 -8.44 -6.96
N LEU A 387 -19.63 -7.31 -7.52
CA LEU A 387 -20.34 -7.26 -8.80
C LEU A 387 -19.49 -6.42 -9.74
N SER A 388 -19.16 -6.94 -10.92
CA SER A 388 -18.42 -6.14 -11.88
C SER A 388 -19.01 -6.23 -13.29
N GLY A 389 -18.95 -5.11 -13.99
CA GLY A 389 -19.28 -5.01 -15.41
C GLY A 389 -18.18 -4.27 -16.14
N GLN A 390 -17.78 -4.77 -17.28
CA GLN A 390 -16.77 -4.18 -18.16
C GLN A 390 -17.29 -4.13 -19.57
N THR A 391 -17.11 -3.01 -20.25
CA THR A 391 -17.58 -2.85 -21.62
C THR A 391 -16.76 -1.83 -22.39
N ASN A 392 -16.62 -2.03 -23.69
CA ASN A 392 -16.20 -1.01 -24.64
C ASN A 392 -17.31 -0.65 -25.66
N GLY A 393 -18.56 -0.79 -25.22
CA GLY A 393 -19.75 -0.56 -26.03
C GLY A 393 -20.23 -1.83 -26.72
N ARG A 394 -20.02 -1.95 -28.06
CA ARG A 394 -20.61 -3.05 -28.86
C ARG A 394 -19.71 -4.29 -28.92
N TYR A 395 -18.39 -4.10 -28.81
CA TYR A 395 -17.43 -5.16 -29.15
C TYR A 395 -17.09 -6.09 -28.01
N TYR A 396 -17.11 -5.58 -26.79
CA TYR A 396 -16.75 -6.34 -25.60
C TYR A 396 -17.67 -6.03 -24.44
N GLN A 397 -18.17 -7.07 -23.81
CA GLN A 397 -18.98 -7.01 -22.59
C GLN A 397 -18.57 -8.16 -21.68
N ALA A 398 -18.36 -7.85 -20.39
CA ALA A 398 -18.09 -8.86 -19.39
C ALA A 398 -18.79 -8.51 -18.07
N TYR A 399 -19.38 -9.50 -17.45
CA TYR A 399 -20.08 -9.37 -16.18
C TYR A 399 -19.63 -10.47 -15.24
N SER A 400 -19.41 -10.13 -13.98
CA SER A 400 -19.06 -11.13 -12.96
C SER A 400 -19.74 -10.84 -11.63
N ILE A 401 -20.01 -11.91 -10.93
CA ILE A 401 -20.43 -11.92 -9.54
C ILE A 401 -19.52 -12.86 -8.78
N SER A 402 -19.00 -12.41 -7.64
CA SER A 402 -18.22 -13.25 -6.75
C SER A 402 -18.62 -13.04 -5.29
N PHE A 403 -18.68 -14.11 -4.57
CA PHE A 403 -18.95 -14.16 -3.14
C PHE A 403 -17.79 -14.84 -2.43
N MET A 404 -17.36 -14.29 -1.29
CA MET A 404 -16.32 -14.87 -0.45
C MET A 404 -16.71 -14.78 1.02
N ASP A 405 -16.64 -15.90 1.71
CA ASP A 405 -16.76 -15.99 3.16
C ASP A 405 -15.41 -16.44 3.76
N PRO A 406 -14.70 -15.59 4.50
CA PRO A 406 -13.39 -15.93 5.06
C PRO A 406 -13.47 -16.89 6.26
N TRP A 407 -14.66 -17.10 6.82
CA TRP A 407 -14.91 -17.98 7.98
C TRP A 407 -16.08 -18.93 7.76
N PHE A 408 -16.10 -19.58 6.61
CA PHE A 408 -17.17 -20.51 6.27
C PHE A 408 -17.34 -21.59 7.34
N GLY A 409 -18.57 -21.69 7.85
CA GLY A 409 -18.91 -22.58 8.97
C GLY A 409 -18.64 -21.98 10.36
N GLY A 410 -18.09 -20.76 10.48
CA GLY A 410 -17.98 -19.96 11.71
C GLY A 410 -17.00 -20.45 12.79
N ARG A 411 -16.45 -21.66 12.67
CA ARG A 411 -15.61 -22.28 13.71
C ARG A 411 -14.11 -22.18 13.45
N ARG A 412 -13.70 -22.10 12.20
CA ARG A 412 -12.30 -22.04 11.76
C ARG A 412 -12.15 -21.06 10.61
N PRO A 413 -10.98 -20.46 10.41
CA PRO A 413 -10.73 -19.54 9.31
C PRO A 413 -10.61 -20.29 7.97
N ASN A 414 -11.69 -20.94 7.56
CA ASN A 414 -11.80 -21.61 6.27
C ASN A 414 -12.53 -20.68 5.30
N THR A 415 -11.94 -20.41 4.17
CA THR A 415 -12.51 -19.51 3.16
C THR A 415 -13.34 -20.31 2.17
N LEU A 416 -14.57 -19.87 1.91
CA LEU A 416 -15.37 -20.30 0.76
C LEU A 416 -15.42 -19.16 -0.25
N SER A 417 -15.13 -19.46 -1.51
CA SER A 417 -15.32 -18.54 -2.61
C SER A 417 -16.17 -19.18 -3.71
N VAL A 418 -17.15 -18.43 -4.23
CA VAL A 418 -17.96 -18.84 -5.37
C VAL A 418 -18.04 -17.69 -6.33
N SER A 419 -17.81 -17.93 -7.61
CA SER A 419 -17.97 -16.90 -8.61
C SER A 419 -18.59 -17.43 -9.90
N ALA A 420 -19.29 -16.53 -10.58
CA ALA A 420 -19.80 -16.74 -11.92
C ALA A 420 -19.44 -15.55 -12.79
N TYR A 421 -19.10 -15.78 -14.03
CA TYR A 421 -18.84 -14.73 -14.97
C TYR A 421 -19.31 -15.09 -16.37
N PHE A 422 -19.64 -14.06 -17.13
CA PHE A 422 -20.01 -14.13 -18.53
C PHE A 422 -19.28 -13.04 -19.28
N SER A 423 -18.80 -13.34 -20.46
CA SER A 423 -18.29 -12.32 -21.36
C SER A 423 -18.60 -12.65 -22.82
N LYS A 424 -18.76 -11.61 -23.63
CA LYS A 424 -18.94 -11.68 -25.08
C LYS A 424 -18.02 -10.66 -25.74
N GLN A 425 -17.31 -11.10 -26.75
CA GLN A 425 -16.55 -10.26 -27.67
C GLN A 425 -17.00 -10.52 -29.09
N THR A 426 -17.21 -9.46 -29.86
CA THR A 426 -17.57 -9.53 -31.27
C THR A 426 -16.42 -9.06 -32.13
N ASP A 427 -16.41 -9.46 -33.40
CA ASP A 427 -15.35 -9.06 -34.33
C ASP A 427 -15.44 -7.57 -34.69
N ILE A 428 -14.27 -7.01 -34.95
CA ILE A 428 -14.07 -5.67 -35.48
C ILE A 428 -13.59 -5.88 -36.91
N SER A 429 -14.29 -5.34 -37.92
CA SER A 429 -13.98 -5.59 -39.30
C SER A 429 -12.51 -5.39 -39.66
N SER A 430 -12.00 -6.16 -40.62
CA SER A 430 -10.64 -6.09 -41.14
C SER A 430 -10.19 -4.67 -41.57
N ASN A 431 -11.15 -3.83 -41.97
CA ASN A 431 -10.91 -2.44 -42.35
C ASN A 431 -10.47 -1.56 -41.18
N TYR A 432 -10.92 -1.85 -39.96
CA TYR A 432 -10.46 -1.15 -38.77
C TYR A 432 -8.98 -1.45 -38.46
N TYR A 433 -8.61 -2.72 -38.57
CA TYR A 433 -7.21 -3.15 -38.36
C TYR A 433 -6.28 -2.58 -39.43
N ASN A 434 -6.68 -2.60 -40.68
CA ASN A 434 -5.88 -2.04 -41.78
C ASN A 434 -5.69 -0.53 -41.65
N ASN A 435 -6.72 0.23 -41.25
CA ASN A 435 -6.63 1.67 -41.06
C ASN A 435 -5.86 2.04 -39.78
N SER A 436 -6.01 1.31 -38.68
CA SER A 436 -5.24 1.54 -37.47
C SER A 436 -3.75 1.25 -37.68
N MET A 437 -3.43 0.20 -38.46
CA MET A 437 -2.06 -0.11 -38.82
C MET A 437 -1.47 0.91 -39.80
N SER A 438 -2.22 1.43 -40.76
CA SER A 438 -1.70 2.46 -41.68
C SER A 438 -1.42 3.77 -40.98
N ASN A 439 -2.20 4.16 -40.00
CA ASN A 439 -1.94 5.34 -39.18
C ASN A 439 -0.77 5.14 -38.18
N TYR A 440 -0.53 3.91 -37.75
CA TYR A 440 0.56 3.59 -36.82
C TYR A 440 1.92 3.39 -37.51
N TYR A 441 1.91 2.89 -38.78
CA TYR A 441 3.13 2.66 -39.58
C TYR A 441 3.38 3.74 -40.64
N GLY A 442 2.47 4.68 -40.86
CA GLY A 442 2.41 5.50 -42.05
C GLY A 442 2.86 6.93 -41.97
N GLY A 443 3.85 7.24 -41.18
CA GLY A 443 4.37 8.60 -41.09
C GLY A 443 5.57 8.98 -41.95
N TYR A 444 5.94 8.21 -43.00
CA TYR A 444 6.99 8.65 -43.93
C TYR A 444 6.56 8.50 -45.41
N PRO A 445 6.59 9.58 -46.19
CA PRO A 445 6.35 9.49 -47.63
C PRO A 445 7.48 8.71 -48.28
N TYR A 446 7.12 7.62 -48.92
CA TYR A 446 8.03 6.90 -49.82
C TYR A 446 8.33 7.80 -51.02
N TYR A 447 9.53 8.40 -51.06
CA TYR A 447 10.08 9.03 -52.24
C TYR A 447 10.42 7.94 -53.24
N GLY A 448 9.45 7.53 -54.01
CA GLY A 448 9.60 6.76 -55.21
C GLY A 448 9.59 7.72 -56.40
N ASN A 449 10.75 7.95 -56.96
CA ASN A 449 10.94 8.68 -58.20
C ASN A 449 10.21 7.93 -59.34
N SER A 450 9.13 8.45 -59.90
CA SER A 450 8.71 8.18 -61.25
C SER A 450 8.18 9.45 -61.90
N MET A 451 9.09 10.04 -62.72
CA MET A 451 8.70 10.96 -63.79
C MET A 451 7.73 10.22 -64.73
N TYR A 452 6.52 10.65 -64.88
CA TYR A 452 5.83 10.98 -66.13
C TYR A 452 4.45 11.56 -65.81
N GLY A 453 4.14 12.65 -66.48
CA GLY A 453 3.06 13.55 -66.22
C GLY A 453 1.66 13.04 -66.58
N GLY A 454 0.68 13.79 -66.05
CA GLY A 454 -0.73 13.70 -66.39
C GLY A 454 -1.53 14.67 -65.55
N TYR A 455 -1.76 15.89 -66.09
CA TYR A 455 -2.80 16.81 -65.67
C TYR A 455 -4.14 16.07 -65.61
N TYR A 456 -4.90 16.17 -64.54
CA TYR A 456 -6.33 16.45 -64.47
C TYR A 456 -6.86 16.47 -63.03
N GLY A 457 -7.54 17.60 -62.71
CA GLY A 457 -8.83 17.65 -62.07
C GLY A 457 -8.88 17.65 -60.55
N ASN A 458 -8.85 18.85 -60.02
CA ASN A 458 -9.32 19.21 -58.66
C ASN A 458 -10.80 18.83 -58.49
N TYR A 459 -11.10 17.86 -57.62
CA TYR A 459 -12.41 17.81 -56.96
C TYR A 459 -12.16 17.49 -55.46
N GLY A 460 -12.40 18.52 -54.64
CA GLY A 460 -12.44 18.42 -53.19
C GLY A 460 -13.57 17.43 -52.77
N GLY A 461 -13.20 16.23 -52.49
CA GLY A 461 -14.04 15.30 -51.76
C GLY A 461 -13.90 15.58 -50.29
N TYR A 462 -14.93 16.11 -49.67
CA TYR A 462 -15.10 16.06 -48.21
C TYR A 462 -15.04 14.59 -47.80
N TYR A 463 -13.95 14.13 -47.26
CA TYR A 463 -13.91 12.87 -46.56
C TYR A 463 -14.76 13.01 -45.30
N ASN A 464 -16.00 12.59 -45.44
CA ASN A 464 -16.87 12.34 -44.30
C ASN A 464 -16.27 11.16 -43.54
N ASN A 465 -15.49 11.44 -42.51
CA ASN A 465 -14.95 10.44 -41.59
C ASN A 465 -16.08 9.90 -40.68
N ASN A 466 -17.15 9.40 -41.31
CA ASN A 466 -18.04 8.47 -40.62
C ASN A 466 -17.32 7.11 -40.58
N TYR A 467 -16.47 6.94 -39.60
CA TYR A 467 -16.02 5.62 -39.16
C TYR A 467 -17.23 4.90 -38.55
N GLU A 468 -18.14 4.42 -39.37
CA GLU A 468 -18.98 3.28 -39.00
C GLU A 468 -18.02 2.10 -38.92
N LEU A 469 -17.55 1.84 -37.68
CA LEU A 469 -16.88 0.59 -37.34
C LEU A 469 -17.81 -0.52 -37.79
N ALA A 470 -17.41 -1.28 -38.80
CA ALA A 470 -18.21 -2.39 -39.31
C ALA A 470 -18.24 -3.45 -38.22
N TYR A 471 -19.31 -3.45 -37.50
CA TYR A 471 -19.67 -4.40 -36.44
C TYR A 471 -20.26 -5.64 -37.10
N ASP A 472 -19.64 -6.80 -36.88
CA ASP A 472 -20.16 -8.08 -37.29
C ASP A 472 -20.64 -8.88 -36.07
N PRO A 473 -21.93 -8.79 -35.71
CA PRO A 473 -22.47 -9.47 -34.54
C PRO A 473 -22.46 -10.99 -34.64
N ASP A 474 -22.34 -11.52 -35.84
CA ASP A 474 -22.37 -12.95 -36.12
C ASP A 474 -20.99 -13.60 -35.84
N LYS A 475 -19.92 -12.82 -35.86
CA LYS A 475 -18.58 -13.26 -35.49
C LYS A 475 -18.31 -12.94 -34.05
N SER A 476 -18.28 -13.94 -33.19
CA SER A 476 -18.16 -13.71 -31.77
C SER A 476 -17.51 -14.87 -31.02
N ILE A 477 -16.90 -14.52 -29.85
CA ILE A 477 -16.57 -15.48 -28.82
C ILE A 477 -17.33 -15.11 -27.54
N MET A 478 -18.00 -16.09 -26.98
CA MET A 478 -18.67 -15.99 -25.69
C MET A 478 -17.98 -16.92 -24.71
N MET A 479 -17.87 -16.47 -23.45
CA MET A 479 -17.33 -17.28 -22.39
C MET A 479 -18.25 -17.21 -21.17
N PHE A 480 -18.59 -18.37 -20.65
CA PHE A 480 -19.31 -18.54 -19.40
C PHE A 480 -18.42 -19.32 -18.42
N GLY A 481 -18.32 -18.86 -17.19
CA GLY A 481 -17.51 -19.53 -16.18
C GLY A 481 -18.16 -19.58 -14.82
N LEU A 482 -17.90 -20.68 -14.13
CA LEU A 482 -18.25 -20.92 -12.74
C LEU A 482 -17.02 -21.39 -11.99
N SER A 483 -16.83 -20.90 -10.77
CA SER A 483 -15.78 -21.40 -9.89
C SER A 483 -16.26 -21.54 -8.46
N ALA A 484 -15.75 -22.57 -7.78
CA ALA A 484 -15.99 -22.82 -6.37
C ALA A 484 -14.67 -23.18 -5.71
N GLY A 485 -14.27 -22.40 -4.74
CA GLY A 485 -13.00 -22.54 -4.02
C GLY A 485 -13.22 -22.74 -2.53
N TYR A 486 -12.40 -23.60 -1.94
CA TYR A 486 -12.34 -23.79 -0.52
C TYR A 486 -10.90 -23.63 -0.04
N GLY A 487 -10.71 -22.73 0.93
CA GLY A 487 -9.40 -22.39 1.50
C GLY A 487 -9.30 -22.72 2.97
N LYS A 488 -8.09 -23.00 3.42
CA LYS A 488 -7.77 -23.25 4.82
C LYS A 488 -6.51 -22.51 5.22
N ARG A 489 -6.55 -21.76 6.35
CA ARG A 489 -5.36 -21.18 6.96
C ARG A 489 -4.55 -22.30 7.61
N LEU A 490 -3.26 -22.35 7.34
CA LEU A 490 -2.33 -23.32 7.89
C LEU A 490 -1.69 -22.77 9.16
N ASN A 491 -1.24 -23.68 10.05
CA ASN A 491 -0.50 -23.31 11.25
C ASN A 491 1.00 -23.63 11.14
N TRP A 492 1.43 -24.26 10.04
CA TRP A 492 2.80 -24.63 9.76
C TRP A 492 3.11 -24.35 8.27
N PRO A 493 4.28 -23.83 7.94
CA PRO A 493 5.43 -23.43 8.79
C PRO A 493 5.17 -22.20 9.67
N ASP A 494 4.29 -21.32 9.29
CA ASP A 494 3.74 -20.24 10.08
C ASP A 494 2.24 -20.04 9.75
N ASP A 495 1.53 -19.25 10.52
CA ASP A 495 0.09 -19.05 10.38
C ASP A 495 -0.30 -17.96 9.36
N TYR A 496 0.67 -17.45 8.57
CA TYR A 496 0.43 -16.61 7.42
C TYR A 496 0.12 -17.41 6.15
N PHE A 497 0.36 -18.73 6.18
CA PHE A 497 0.08 -19.59 5.04
C PHE A 497 -1.40 -19.93 4.93
N GLN A 498 -1.89 -19.91 3.69
CA GLN A 498 -3.22 -20.37 3.32
C GLN A 498 -3.12 -21.30 2.11
N PHE A 499 -3.78 -22.45 2.20
CA PHE A 499 -3.98 -23.35 1.08
C PHE A 499 -5.39 -23.20 0.55
N MET A 500 -5.55 -23.17 -0.77
CA MET A 500 -6.84 -23.04 -1.44
C MET A 500 -6.93 -24.05 -2.59
N ALA A 501 -8.05 -24.73 -2.69
CA ALA A 501 -8.40 -25.59 -3.82
C ALA A 501 -9.64 -25.02 -4.51
N THR A 502 -9.56 -24.76 -5.81
CA THR A 502 -10.65 -24.16 -6.58
C THR A 502 -10.97 -25.05 -7.80
N LEU A 503 -12.21 -25.44 -7.90
CA LEU A 503 -12.74 -26.10 -9.08
C LEU A 503 -13.32 -25.06 -10.03
N ASN A 504 -12.81 -25.02 -11.25
CA ASN A 504 -13.24 -24.08 -12.29
C ASN A 504 -13.89 -24.84 -13.45
N TYR A 505 -14.97 -24.29 -13.93
CA TYR A 505 -15.60 -24.68 -15.19
C TYR A 505 -15.73 -23.47 -16.09
N GLN A 506 -15.23 -23.56 -17.32
CA GLN A 506 -15.35 -22.52 -18.34
C GLN A 506 -15.84 -23.13 -19.63
N MET A 507 -16.78 -22.46 -20.28
CA MET A 507 -17.31 -22.81 -21.56
C MET A 507 -17.06 -21.65 -22.52
N TYR A 508 -16.39 -21.98 -23.63
CA TYR A 508 -16.14 -21.05 -24.74
C TYR A 508 -17.06 -21.43 -25.91
N ILE A 509 -17.77 -20.45 -26.42
CA ILE A 509 -18.64 -20.61 -27.61
C ILE A 509 -18.11 -19.65 -28.67
N MET A 510 -17.62 -20.20 -29.76
CA MET A 510 -17.01 -19.44 -30.86
C MET A 510 -17.87 -19.57 -32.11
N HIS A 511 -18.11 -18.44 -32.77
CA HIS A 511 -18.85 -18.34 -33.99
C HIS A 511 -18.07 -17.51 -35.01
N ASP A 512 -17.52 -18.14 -36.03
CA ASP A 512 -16.64 -17.56 -37.06
C ASP A 512 -15.52 -16.65 -36.50
N TRP A 513 -14.93 -17.10 -35.38
CA TRP A 513 -13.92 -16.34 -34.62
C TRP A 513 -12.53 -16.58 -35.21
N ALA A 514 -12.12 -15.68 -36.12
CA ALA A 514 -10.89 -15.83 -36.92
C ALA A 514 -9.57 -15.69 -36.11
N TYR A 515 -9.64 -15.30 -34.84
CA TYR A 515 -8.46 -15.00 -34.03
C TYR A 515 -7.94 -16.19 -33.22
N PHE A 516 -8.65 -17.31 -33.26
CA PHE A 516 -8.22 -18.57 -32.63
C PHE A 516 -8.00 -19.67 -33.66
N LEU A 517 -7.26 -20.71 -33.22
CA LEU A 517 -7.13 -21.94 -33.98
C LEU A 517 -8.47 -22.59 -34.23
N VAL A 518 -9.36 -22.58 -33.23
CA VAL A 518 -10.73 -23.06 -33.35
C VAL A 518 -11.63 -21.85 -33.63
N GLN A 519 -12.19 -21.79 -34.85
CA GLN A 519 -13.02 -20.66 -35.26
C GLN A 519 -14.50 -20.87 -34.94
N ASN A 520 -14.97 -22.10 -34.92
CA ASN A 520 -16.35 -22.48 -34.67
C ASN A 520 -16.45 -23.63 -33.70
N GLY A 521 -17.45 -23.58 -32.81
CA GLY A 521 -17.74 -24.67 -31.89
C GLY A 521 -17.73 -24.27 -30.43
N THR A 522 -17.89 -25.27 -29.56
CA THR A 522 -17.92 -25.12 -28.12
C THR A 522 -16.75 -25.87 -27.46
N CYS A 523 -16.00 -25.19 -26.66
CA CYS A 523 -14.89 -25.79 -25.90
C CYS A 523 -15.17 -25.72 -24.38
N HIS A 524 -14.87 -26.78 -23.67
CA HIS A 524 -15.08 -26.91 -22.24
C HIS A 524 -13.74 -27.00 -21.54
N ASN A 525 -13.53 -26.17 -20.51
CA ASN A 525 -12.37 -26.20 -19.64
C ASN A 525 -12.84 -26.53 -18.22
N VAL A 526 -12.48 -27.71 -17.72
CA VAL A 526 -12.69 -28.11 -16.34
C VAL A 526 -11.33 -28.27 -15.72
N ASN A 527 -10.99 -27.44 -14.75
CA ASN A 527 -9.69 -27.52 -14.10
C ASN A 527 -9.81 -27.44 -12.59
N LEU A 528 -8.89 -28.08 -11.91
CA LEU A 528 -8.64 -27.96 -10.47
C LEU A 528 -7.39 -27.09 -10.28
N GLU A 529 -7.56 -25.99 -9.60
CA GLU A 529 -6.45 -25.13 -9.16
C GLU A 529 -6.16 -25.35 -7.69
N LEU A 530 -4.91 -25.66 -7.40
CA LEU A 530 -4.37 -25.72 -6.04
C LEU A 530 -3.43 -24.55 -5.84
N MET A 531 -3.69 -23.73 -4.83
CA MET A 531 -2.91 -22.55 -4.53
C MET A 531 -2.42 -22.58 -3.08
N LEU A 532 -1.13 -22.38 -2.90
CA LEU A 532 -0.51 -22.11 -1.62
C LEU A 532 -0.06 -20.64 -1.62
N GLN A 533 -0.56 -19.86 -0.67
CA GLN A 533 -0.17 -18.47 -0.51
C GLN A 533 0.26 -18.15 0.91
N ARG A 534 1.17 -17.20 1.04
CA ARG A 534 1.59 -16.61 2.31
C ARG A 534 1.47 -15.10 2.23
N ASN A 535 0.84 -14.49 3.21
CA ASN A 535 0.67 -13.06 3.26
C ASN A 535 1.00 -12.52 4.66
N SER A 536 2.15 -11.85 4.79
CA SER A 536 2.64 -11.26 6.04
C SER A 536 2.82 -9.74 5.96
N ILE A 537 2.13 -9.06 5.03
CA ILE A 537 2.20 -7.61 4.91
C ILE A 537 1.59 -6.91 6.13
N ASP A 538 2.15 -5.76 6.50
CA ASP A 538 1.72 -4.98 7.65
C ASP A 538 0.50 -4.10 7.37
N ASN A 539 0.41 -3.53 6.17
CA ASN A 539 -0.68 -2.63 5.77
C ASN A 539 -1.03 -2.83 4.29
N PRO A 540 -2.30 -3.07 3.93
CA PRO A 540 -2.70 -3.30 2.54
C PRO A 540 -2.67 -2.04 1.66
N LEU A 541 -2.73 -0.81 2.23
CA LEU A 541 -2.76 0.44 1.46
C LEU A 541 -1.37 0.94 1.11
N TYR A 542 -0.50 1.02 2.11
CA TYR A 542 0.91 1.33 1.93
C TYR A 542 1.73 0.35 2.75
N THR A 543 2.12 -0.73 2.11
CA THR A 543 2.90 -1.79 2.76
C THR A 543 4.31 -1.31 3.03
N ARG A 544 4.73 -1.33 4.29
CA ARG A 544 6.08 -0.95 4.73
C ARG A 544 6.99 -2.14 4.89
N SER A 545 6.42 -3.27 5.30
CA SER A 545 7.20 -4.50 5.54
C SER A 545 6.35 -5.74 5.35
N GLY A 546 7.02 -6.88 5.18
CA GLY A 546 6.39 -8.16 5.00
C GLY A 546 6.54 -8.70 3.58
N SER A 547 5.88 -9.81 3.31
CA SER A 547 5.96 -10.48 2.02
C SER A 547 4.65 -11.14 1.63
N GLN A 548 4.45 -11.26 0.32
CA GLN A 548 3.38 -12.04 -0.28
C GLN A 548 4.00 -13.06 -1.22
N PHE A 549 3.70 -14.33 -1.02
CA PHE A 549 4.07 -15.41 -1.91
C PHE A 549 2.81 -16.14 -2.34
N SER A 550 2.75 -16.54 -3.61
CA SER A 550 1.73 -17.47 -4.09
C SER A 550 2.34 -18.44 -5.10
N MET A 551 2.00 -19.69 -4.95
CA MET A 551 2.29 -20.74 -5.91
C MET A 551 0.98 -21.42 -6.26
N SER A 552 0.61 -21.46 -7.53
CA SER A 552 -0.58 -22.15 -7.99
C SER A 552 -0.27 -23.17 -9.09
N VAL A 553 -1.00 -24.25 -9.06
CA VAL A 553 -0.99 -25.30 -10.07
C VAL A 553 -2.42 -25.53 -10.51
N SER A 554 -2.74 -25.24 -11.76
CA SER A 554 -4.03 -25.52 -12.36
C SER A 554 -3.87 -26.70 -13.33
N ALA A 555 -4.68 -27.70 -13.22
CA ALA A 555 -4.62 -28.88 -14.06
C ALA A 555 -6.00 -29.32 -14.51
N THR A 556 -6.12 -29.62 -15.79
CA THR A 556 -7.31 -30.29 -16.37
C THR A 556 -7.13 -31.80 -16.32
N PRO A 557 -8.20 -32.59 -16.41
CA PRO A 557 -8.06 -34.01 -16.69
C PRO A 557 -7.31 -34.24 -18.02
N PRO A 558 -6.42 -35.23 -18.09
CA PRO A 558 -5.67 -35.55 -19.30
C PRO A 558 -6.52 -36.38 -20.29
N TYR A 559 -7.53 -35.76 -20.91
CA TYR A 559 -8.50 -36.41 -21.77
C TYR A 559 -7.84 -37.19 -22.91
N SER A 560 -6.75 -36.64 -23.48
CA SER A 560 -6.04 -37.26 -24.61
C SER A 560 -5.36 -38.60 -24.29
N LEU A 561 -5.19 -38.90 -22.99
CA LEU A 561 -4.66 -40.17 -22.55
C LEU A 561 -5.75 -41.25 -22.42
N TRP A 562 -7.03 -40.86 -22.41
CA TRP A 562 -8.16 -41.73 -22.11
C TRP A 562 -9.11 -41.96 -23.29
N ASP A 563 -9.20 -41.01 -24.22
CA ASP A 563 -10.22 -41.00 -25.25
C ASP A 563 -9.83 -41.77 -26.53
N GLY A 564 -8.59 -42.24 -26.65
CA GLY A 564 -8.09 -43.04 -27.76
C GLY A 564 -8.05 -42.33 -29.10
N LYS A 565 -8.18 -41.01 -29.18
CA LYS A 565 -8.17 -40.24 -30.41
C LYS A 565 -6.76 -39.97 -30.92
N ASP A 566 -6.58 -40.03 -32.25
CA ASP A 566 -5.31 -39.68 -32.90
C ASP A 566 -5.19 -38.17 -33.12
N TYR A 567 -4.72 -37.46 -32.15
CA TYR A 567 -4.55 -36.01 -32.22
C TYR A 567 -3.42 -35.57 -33.17
N ALA A 568 -2.52 -36.47 -33.55
CA ALA A 568 -1.41 -36.15 -34.48
C ALA A 568 -1.91 -35.91 -35.89
N ASN A 569 -2.93 -36.64 -36.32
CA ASN A 569 -3.53 -36.50 -37.65
C ASN A 569 -4.78 -35.61 -37.69
N MET A 570 -5.15 -35.02 -36.54
CA MET A 570 -6.30 -34.12 -36.44
C MET A 570 -5.86 -32.68 -36.73
N SER A 571 -6.54 -31.99 -37.66
CA SER A 571 -6.26 -30.59 -37.97
C SER A 571 -6.51 -29.68 -36.77
N ASP A 572 -5.78 -28.57 -36.66
CA ASP A 572 -5.89 -27.63 -35.56
C ASP A 572 -7.19 -26.85 -35.54
N ASP A 573 -7.85 -26.71 -36.68
CA ASP A 573 -9.18 -26.07 -36.84
C ASP A 573 -10.36 -27.03 -36.57
N ASN A 574 -10.08 -28.30 -36.33
CA ASN A 574 -11.14 -29.28 -36.04
C ASN A 574 -11.76 -28.98 -34.66
N PRO A 575 -13.06 -28.68 -34.56
CA PRO A 575 -13.73 -28.38 -33.28
C PRO A 575 -13.62 -29.46 -32.23
N ASP A 576 -13.53 -30.73 -32.66
CA ASP A 576 -13.45 -31.87 -31.73
C ASP A 576 -12.07 -31.98 -31.05
N LYS A 577 -11.00 -31.40 -31.62
CA LYS A 577 -9.65 -31.45 -31.07
C LYS A 577 -9.59 -30.77 -29.73
N PHE A 578 -10.26 -29.62 -29.58
CA PHE A 578 -10.23 -28.79 -28.36
C PHE A 578 -11.58 -28.75 -27.64
N LYS A 579 -12.52 -29.64 -27.97
CA LYS A 579 -13.80 -29.71 -27.27
C LYS A 579 -13.67 -29.79 -25.77
N PHE A 580 -12.73 -30.58 -25.29
CA PHE A 580 -12.28 -30.57 -23.91
C PHE A 580 -10.82 -30.05 -23.84
N ILE A 581 -10.65 -28.89 -23.26
CA ILE A 581 -9.37 -28.20 -23.14
C ILE A 581 -8.50 -28.97 -22.17
N GLU A 582 -7.20 -29.09 -22.50
CA GLU A 582 -6.26 -29.91 -21.76
C GLU A 582 -4.95 -29.17 -21.56
N TYR A 583 -4.56 -28.98 -20.29
CA TYR A 583 -3.29 -28.35 -19.92
C TYR A 583 -2.95 -28.60 -18.45
N HIS A 584 -1.71 -28.28 -18.08
CA HIS A 584 -1.30 -27.99 -16.72
C HIS A 584 -0.56 -26.65 -16.70
N LYS A 585 -0.90 -25.78 -15.75
CA LYS A 585 -0.39 -24.41 -15.64
C LYS A 585 0.20 -24.19 -14.27
N TRP A 586 1.40 -23.69 -14.22
CA TRP A 586 2.16 -23.44 -13.00
C TRP A 586 2.45 -21.96 -12.91
N LYS A 587 2.15 -21.33 -11.79
CA LYS A 587 2.46 -19.92 -11.54
C LYS A 587 3.12 -19.76 -10.20
N PHE A 588 4.13 -18.92 -10.17
CA PHE A 588 4.79 -18.46 -8.96
C PHE A 588 4.83 -16.95 -8.96
N LYS A 589 4.40 -16.33 -7.86
CA LYS A 589 4.45 -14.89 -7.65
C LYS A 589 4.99 -14.59 -6.26
N ALA A 590 5.92 -13.66 -6.17
CA ALA A 590 6.48 -13.17 -4.91
C ALA A 590 6.57 -11.65 -4.92
N LYS A 591 6.18 -11.03 -3.81
CA LYS A 591 6.40 -9.61 -3.52
C LYS A 591 7.03 -9.52 -2.13
N ILE A 592 8.10 -8.74 -2.00
CA ILE A 592 8.80 -8.49 -0.73
C ILE A 592 8.88 -6.99 -0.54
N PHE A 593 8.56 -6.52 0.66
CA PHE A 593 8.58 -5.12 1.05
C PHE A 593 9.62 -4.91 2.14
N SER A 594 10.63 -4.11 1.84
CA SER A 594 11.75 -3.83 2.72
C SER A 594 11.79 -2.33 3.05
N PRO A 595 11.57 -1.92 4.30
CA PRO A 595 11.70 -0.53 4.70
C PRO A 595 13.18 -0.11 4.64
N LEU A 596 13.46 1.06 4.10
CA LEU A 596 14.82 1.61 3.98
C LEU A 596 15.17 2.59 5.12
N ALA A 597 14.27 2.75 6.09
CA ALA A 597 14.47 3.55 7.29
C ALA A 597 13.82 2.84 8.49
N PRO A 598 14.19 3.19 9.73
CA PRO A 598 13.59 2.63 10.93
C PRO A 598 12.06 2.73 10.92
N ARG A 599 11.38 1.68 11.38
CA ARG A 599 9.90 1.58 11.39
C ARG A 599 9.20 2.69 12.17
N ALA A 600 9.87 3.29 13.14
CA ALA A 600 9.36 4.43 13.90
C ALA A 600 9.08 5.69 13.06
N ILE A 601 9.67 5.76 11.86
CA ILE A 601 9.44 6.88 10.94
C ILE A 601 8.15 6.62 10.15
N LYS A 602 7.10 7.42 10.38
CA LYS A 602 5.81 7.28 9.67
C LYS A 602 5.94 7.32 8.14
N ARG A 603 6.83 8.15 7.60
CA ARG A 603 7.08 8.29 6.15
C ARG A 603 8.36 7.56 5.75
N THR A 604 8.35 6.25 5.83
CA THR A 604 9.50 5.41 5.50
C THR A 604 9.53 5.09 4.03
N PRO A 605 10.64 5.31 3.31
CA PRO A 605 10.82 4.78 1.95
C PRO A 605 10.84 3.26 1.98
N VAL A 606 10.21 2.63 1.00
CA VAL A 606 10.10 1.17 0.91
C VAL A 606 10.61 0.68 -0.43
N LEU A 607 11.47 -0.31 -0.40
CA LEU A 607 11.85 -1.07 -1.59
C LEU A 607 10.91 -2.27 -1.72
N MET A 608 10.12 -2.29 -2.78
CA MET A 608 9.33 -3.45 -3.18
C MET A 608 10.06 -4.20 -4.28
N THR A 609 10.22 -5.50 -4.11
CA THR A 609 10.72 -6.40 -5.15
C THR A 609 9.64 -7.40 -5.53
N ARG A 610 9.51 -7.68 -6.83
CA ARG A 610 8.54 -8.62 -7.38
C ARG A 610 9.22 -9.61 -8.30
N VAL A 611 8.82 -10.87 -8.18
CA VAL A 611 9.25 -11.97 -9.06
C VAL A 611 8.02 -12.77 -9.45
N GLU A 612 7.82 -12.97 -10.73
CA GLU A 612 6.71 -13.77 -11.24
C GLU A 612 7.21 -14.71 -12.35
N TYR A 613 6.75 -15.96 -12.31
CA TYR A 613 6.97 -16.96 -13.35
C TYR A 613 5.65 -17.68 -13.65
N GLY A 614 5.45 -18.01 -14.90
CA GLY A 614 4.34 -18.85 -15.31
C GLY A 614 4.74 -19.80 -16.43
N PHE A 615 4.22 -21.02 -16.36
CA PHE A 615 4.49 -22.07 -17.32
C PHE A 615 3.18 -22.79 -17.67
N LEU A 616 2.91 -22.94 -18.95
CA LEU A 616 1.78 -23.67 -19.48
C LEU A 616 2.27 -24.90 -20.26
N GLY A 617 1.97 -26.07 -19.74
CA GLY A 617 2.34 -27.36 -20.35
C GLY A 617 1.13 -28.10 -20.91
N SER A 618 1.40 -29.14 -21.67
CA SER A 618 0.40 -30.04 -22.24
C SER A 618 0.76 -31.50 -21.98
N TYR A 619 -0.23 -32.37 -21.77
CA TYR A 619 -0.02 -33.82 -21.64
C TYR A 619 0.27 -34.48 -22.98
N ASN A 620 -0.32 -33.92 -24.06
CA ASN A 620 -0.09 -34.39 -25.43
C ASN A 620 0.50 -33.27 -26.28
N LYS A 621 1.65 -33.52 -26.93
CA LYS A 621 2.36 -32.55 -27.78
C LYS A 621 1.54 -32.09 -29.02
N HIS A 622 0.59 -32.89 -29.47
CA HIS A 622 -0.29 -32.60 -30.60
C HIS A 622 -1.63 -31.92 -30.21
N LYS A 623 -1.87 -31.77 -28.91
CA LYS A 623 -3.05 -31.10 -28.36
C LYS A 623 -2.66 -30.00 -27.39
N ARG A 624 -1.77 -29.09 -27.83
CA ARG A 624 -1.40 -27.91 -27.02
C ARG A 624 -2.57 -26.94 -26.99
N SER A 625 -3.01 -26.58 -25.78
CA SER A 625 -4.13 -25.66 -25.61
C SER A 625 -3.79 -24.27 -26.19
N PRO A 626 -4.63 -23.69 -27.07
CA PRO A 626 -4.52 -22.30 -27.47
C PRO A 626 -5.10 -21.34 -26.40
N PHE A 627 -5.81 -21.90 -25.42
CA PHE A 627 -6.38 -21.17 -24.29
C PHE A 627 -5.39 -21.11 -23.15
N GLU A 628 -5.59 -20.21 -22.18
CA GLU A 628 -4.79 -20.06 -20.96
C GLU A 628 -3.33 -19.60 -21.21
N THR A 629 -2.98 -19.21 -22.40
CA THR A 629 -1.67 -18.68 -22.78
C THR A 629 -1.41 -17.33 -22.12
N PHE A 630 -0.15 -16.88 -22.09
CA PHE A 630 0.24 -15.62 -21.51
C PHE A 630 0.39 -14.55 -22.58
N TYR A 631 -0.14 -13.36 -22.28
CA TYR A 631 -0.10 -12.18 -23.12
C TYR A 631 0.55 -11.05 -22.35
N MET A 632 1.76 -10.64 -22.73
CA MET A 632 2.57 -9.72 -21.93
C MET A 632 2.75 -8.35 -22.58
N GLY A 633 2.78 -7.32 -21.74
CA GLY A 633 2.99 -5.92 -22.07
C GLY A 633 1.90 -5.01 -21.56
N GLY A 634 2.18 -3.72 -21.48
CA GLY A 634 1.23 -2.69 -21.11
C GLY A 634 0.84 -2.66 -19.64
N ASP A 635 -0.42 -2.32 -19.40
CA ASP A 635 -1.00 -2.15 -18.06
C ASP A 635 -1.55 -3.45 -17.45
N GLY A 636 -1.54 -4.56 -18.18
CA GLY A 636 -2.05 -5.85 -17.71
C GLY A 636 -3.57 -5.96 -17.66
N MET A 637 -4.31 -5.01 -18.23
CA MET A 637 -5.77 -5.05 -18.26
C MET A 637 -6.25 -5.93 -19.43
N SER A 638 -7.25 -6.76 -19.19
CA SER A 638 -7.90 -7.58 -20.21
C SER A 638 -8.91 -6.77 -21.03
N GLY A 639 -9.21 -7.22 -22.26
CA GLY A 639 -10.24 -6.62 -23.13
C GLY A 639 -9.72 -5.60 -24.13
N TYR A 640 -8.42 -5.30 -24.13
CA TYR A 640 -7.80 -4.41 -25.12
C TYR A 640 -7.44 -5.09 -26.45
N SER A 641 -7.38 -6.39 -26.43
CA SER A 641 -6.91 -7.20 -27.56
C SER A 641 -8.02 -8.10 -28.09
N SER A 642 -7.96 -8.42 -29.37
CA SER A 642 -8.76 -9.47 -29.99
C SER A 642 -8.35 -10.88 -29.53
N THR A 643 -7.21 -11.02 -28.87
CA THR A 643 -6.73 -12.27 -28.28
C THR A 643 -7.48 -12.53 -26.98
N TYR A 644 -8.45 -13.40 -27.05
CA TYR A 644 -9.31 -13.76 -25.93
C TYR A 644 -8.82 -15.05 -25.24
N ALA A 645 -9.21 -15.25 -23.98
CA ALA A 645 -8.85 -16.43 -23.17
C ALA A 645 -7.35 -16.57 -22.86
N THR A 646 -6.62 -15.48 -22.92
CA THR A 646 -5.22 -15.42 -22.46
C THR A 646 -5.12 -14.69 -21.13
N GLU A 647 -4.11 -15.02 -20.34
CA GLU A 647 -3.80 -14.27 -19.11
C GLU A 647 -2.91 -13.08 -19.47
N THR A 648 -3.39 -11.86 -19.20
CA THR A 648 -2.64 -10.63 -19.43
C THR A 648 -1.65 -10.36 -18.31
N ILE A 649 -0.39 -10.16 -18.67
CA ILE A 649 0.69 -9.84 -17.75
C ILE A 649 1.21 -8.44 -18.08
N GLY A 650 1.08 -7.51 -17.11
CA GLY A 650 1.58 -6.14 -17.32
C GLY A 650 3.10 -6.09 -17.37
N LEU A 651 3.64 -5.26 -18.27
CA LEU A 651 5.03 -4.82 -18.29
C LEU A 651 5.07 -3.38 -18.79
N ARG A 652 5.32 -2.45 -17.87
CA ARG A 652 5.31 -1.02 -18.16
C ARG A 652 6.43 -0.64 -19.12
N GLY A 653 6.21 0.37 -19.97
CA GLY A 653 7.16 0.77 -21.01
C GLY A 653 7.03 0.02 -22.32
N TYR A 654 6.04 -0.85 -22.42
CA TYR A 654 5.69 -1.58 -23.64
C TYR A 654 4.18 -1.49 -23.88
N GLU A 655 3.77 -1.63 -25.14
CA GLU A 655 2.35 -1.67 -25.47
C GLU A 655 1.68 -2.96 -25.00
N ASN A 656 0.37 -2.91 -24.82
CA ASN A 656 -0.42 -4.06 -24.39
C ASN A 656 -0.19 -5.25 -25.32
N GLY A 657 0.28 -6.37 -24.72
CA GLY A 657 0.51 -7.62 -25.43
C GLY A 657 1.60 -7.62 -26.49
N SER A 658 2.44 -6.59 -26.54
CA SER A 658 3.51 -6.50 -27.54
C SER A 658 4.63 -7.52 -27.33
N ILE A 659 4.76 -8.07 -26.12
CA ILE A 659 5.79 -9.03 -25.75
C ILE A 659 5.17 -10.42 -25.70
N ALA A 660 5.07 -11.07 -26.83
CA ALA A 660 4.75 -12.49 -26.89
C ALA A 660 5.33 -13.05 -28.18
N GLY A 661 6.23 -14.00 -28.07
CA GLY A 661 7.08 -14.62 -29.09
C GLY A 661 6.58 -14.53 -30.53
N ASN A 662 7.27 -13.77 -31.36
CA ASN A 662 7.17 -13.58 -32.80
C ASN A 662 6.25 -12.48 -33.36
N GLY A 663 6.06 -11.36 -32.65
CA GLY A 663 5.69 -10.08 -33.31
C GLY A 663 4.53 -10.11 -34.33
N GLY A 664 3.42 -10.76 -34.02
CA GLY A 664 2.25 -10.82 -34.88
C GLY A 664 0.96 -10.92 -34.08
N TYR A 665 -0.19 -10.72 -34.73
CA TYR A 665 -1.53 -10.73 -34.12
C TYR A 665 -1.93 -11.99 -33.34
N ASN A 666 -1.16 -13.06 -33.45
CA ASN A 666 -1.34 -14.35 -32.77
C ASN A 666 -0.18 -14.64 -31.79
N SER A 667 0.39 -13.61 -31.19
CA SER A 667 1.51 -13.79 -30.27
C SER A 667 1.02 -14.14 -28.89
N TYR A 668 1.29 -15.34 -28.44
CA TYR A 668 1.00 -15.84 -27.10
C TYR A 668 2.16 -16.66 -26.56
N GLY A 669 2.38 -16.55 -25.25
CA GLY A 669 3.44 -17.27 -24.56
C GLY A 669 2.93 -18.51 -23.83
N TYR A 670 3.76 -19.55 -23.81
CA TYR A 670 3.58 -20.73 -22.94
C TYR A 670 4.45 -20.65 -21.68
N ALA A 671 5.34 -19.70 -21.62
CA ALA A 671 6.09 -19.33 -20.44
C ALA A 671 6.20 -17.83 -20.33
N TYR A 672 6.26 -17.29 -19.12
CA TYR A 672 6.63 -15.90 -18.88
C TYR A 672 7.51 -15.76 -17.63
N SER A 673 8.26 -14.68 -17.61
CA SER A 673 8.99 -14.19 -16.44
C SER A 673 8.79 -12.69 -16.32
N ARG A 674 8.56 -12.21 -15.10
CA ARG A 674 8.50 -10.79 -14.77
C ARG A 674 9.24 -10.51 -13.48
N LEU A 675 10.14 -9.56 -13.52
CA LEU A 675 10.89 -9.04 -12.40
C LEU A 675 10.58 -7.55 -12.28
N ALA A 676 10.38 -7.04 -11.07
CA ALA A 676 10.21 -5.61 -10.84
C ALA A 676 10.83 -5.19 -9.51
N MET A 677 11.39 -3.99 -9.51
CA MET A 677 11.86 -3.30 -8.31
C MET A 677 11.22 -1.91 -8.29
N GLU A 678 10.60 -1.54 -7.17
CA GLU A 678 9.99 -0.23 -6.98
C GLU A 678 10.48 0.40 -5.68
N LEU A 679 11.05 1.59 -5.79
CA LEU A 679 11.32 2.43 -4.64
C LEU A 679 10.11 3.35 -4.43
N ARG A 680 9.38 3.13 -3.36
CA ARG A 680 8.15 3.83 -3.00
C ARG A 680 8.43 4.84 -1.89
N TYR A 681 7.85 6.04 -2.00
CA TYR A 681 7.95 7.07 -0.98
C TYR A 681 6.57 7.69 -0.70
N PRO A 682 6.09 7.68 0.57
CA PRO A 682 4.78 8.19 0.91
C PRO A 682 4.82 9.71 1.11
N PHE A 683 3.99 10.43 0.35
CA PHE A 683 3.77 11.87 0.52
C PHE A 683 2.71 12.16 1.57
N LEU A 684 1.65 11.33 1.58
CA LEU A 684 0.53 11.46 2.50
C LEU A 684 0.06 10.07 2.94
N LEU A 685 -0.02 9.85 4.24
CA LEU A 685 -0.57 8.63 4.85
C LEU A 685 -1.63 9.06 5.86
N GLU A 686 -2.85 9.27 5.39
CA GLU A 686 -4.00 9.61 6.23
C GLU A 686 -5.15 8.62 5.96
N PRO A 687 -6.04 8.40 6.93
CA PRO A 687 -7.17 7.47 6.76
C PRO A 687 -8.08 7.82 5.58
N SER A 688 -8.19 9.12 5.28
CA SER A 688 -9.02 9.64 4.18
C SER A 688 -8.32 9.64 2.82
N SER A 689 -6.99 9.52 2.78
CA SER A 689 -6.23 9.48 1.53
C SER A 689 -4.79 9.03 1.74
N THR A 690 -4.32 8.15 0.86
CA THR A 690 -2.93 7.74 0.83
C THR A 690 -2.34 8.12 -0.53
N ILE A 691 -1.24 8.89 -0.52
CA ILE A 691 -0.55 9.33 -1.74
C ILE A 691 0.92 8.95 -1.63
N TYR A 692 1.43 8.22 -2.61
CA TYR A 692 2.85 7.89 -2.68
C TYR A 692 3.37 7.93 -4.11
N GLY A 693 4.64 8.31 -4.25
CA GLY A 693 5.38 8.24 -5.50
C GLY A 693 6.22 7.00 -5.56
N LEU A 694 6.56 6.58 -6.77
CA LEU A 694 7.44 5.45 -6.99
C LEU A 694 8.36 5.68 -8.19
N VAL A 695 9.54 5.11 -8.09
CA VAL A 695 10.48 4.93 -9.20
C VAL A 695 10.67 3.44 -9.36
N PHE A 696 10.62 2.95 -10.59
CA PHE A 696 10.67 1.51 -10.82
C PHE A 696 11.58 1.11 -11.98
N ALA A 697 12.03 -0.11 -11.91
CA ALA A 697 12.65 -0.84 -13.00
C ALA A 697 11.95 -2.20 -13.13
N GLU A 698 11.61 -2.57 -14.36
CA GLU A 698 10.98 -3.85 -14.67
C GLU A 698 11.75 -4.58 -15.76
N ALA A 699 11.68 -5.89 -15.72
CA ALA A 699 12.22 -6.75 -16.77
C ALA A 699 11.31 -7.97 -16.92
N GLY A 700 10.97 -8.31 -18.15
CA GLY A 700 10.08 -9.45 -18.40
C GLY A 700 10.14 -9.92 -19.85
N ASN A 701 9.72 -11.14 -20.05
CA ASN A 701 9.55 -11.73 -21.37
C ASN A 701 8.50 -12.84 -21.35
N ALA A 702 7.97 -13.16 -22.51
CA ALA A 702 7.10 -14.30 -22.73
C ALA A 702 7.67 -15.14 -23.88
N TRP A 703 7.67 -16.47 -23.72
CA TRP A 703 8.23 -17.40 -24.69
C TRP A 703 7.16 -18.29 -25.26
N ARG A 704 7.19 -18.47 -26.58
CA ARG A 704 6.24 -19.29 -27.32
C ARG A 704 6.36 -20.79 -27.00
N ASP A 705 7.53 -21.23 -26.56
CA ASP A 705 7.79 -22.62 -26.17
C ASP A 705 8.53 -22.69 -24.85
N LEU A 706 8.20 -23.68 -24.02
CA LEU A 706 8.92 -23.95 -22.78
C LEU A 706 10.41 -24.24 -23.00
N LYS A 707 10.76 -24.82 -24.14
CA LYS A 707 12.17 -25.09 -24.51
C LYS A 707 12.97 -23.84 -24.80
N SER A 708 12.33 -22.75 -25.20
CA SER A 708 12.97 -21.47 -25.49
C SER A 708 13.05 -20.56 -24.27
N PHE A 709 12.55 -21.00 -23.12
CA PHE A 709 12.62 -20.23 -21.90
C PHE A 709 14.06 -19.94 -21.49
N ASN A 710 14.41 -18.63 -21.41
CA ASN A 710 15.71 -18.15 -20.95
C ASN A 710 15.51 -17.00 -19.97
N PRO A 711 15.73 -17.21 -18.65
CA PRO A 711 15.48 -16.20 -17.63
C PRO A 711 16.36 -14.96 -17.74
N PHE A 712 17.36 -14.94 -18.63
CA PHE A 712 18.26 -13.80 -18.86
C PHE A 712 17.89 -12.99 -20.12
N ASP A 713 17.03 -13.52 -20.99
CA ASP A 713 16.53 -12.80 -22.17
C ASP A 713 15.24 -12.03 -21.81
N LEU A 714 15.43 -10.88 -21.16
CA LEU A 714 14.35 -10.07 -20.65
C LEU A 714 14.29 -8.70 -21.33
N LYS A 715 13.09 -8.24 -21.62
CA LYS A 715 12.81 -6.88 -22.10
C LYS A 715 12.72 -5.95 -20.89
N ARG A 716 13.57 -4.93 -20.84
CA ARG A 716 13.78 -4.05 -19.69
C ARG A 716 13.07 -2.71 -19.86
N SER A 717 12.58 -2.17 -18.78
CA SER A 717 12.01 -0.84 -18.73
C SER A 717 12.30 -0.16 -17.38
N ALA A 718 12.19 1.15 -17.34
CA ALA A 718 12.24 1.92 -16.12
C ALA A 718 11.28 3.11 -16.22
N GLY A 719 10.85 3.61 -15.08
CA GLY A 719 9.88 4.70 -15.06
C GLY A 719 9.62 5.26 -13.69
N VAL A 720 8.68 6.18 -13.66
CA VAL A 720 8.20 6.86 -12.45
C VAL A 720 6.69 6.84 -12.42
N GLY A 721 6.13 6.86 -11.22
CA GLY A 721 4.68 6.86 -11.08
C GLY A 721 4.21 7.47 -9.77
N VAL A 722 2.91 7.73 -9.73
CA VAL A 722 2.20 8.22 -8.54
C VAL A 722 0.99 7.33 -8.30
N ARG A 723 0.74 7.05 -7.04
CA ARG A 723 -0.45 6.33 -6.56
C ARG A 723 -1.24 7.20 -5.62
N ILE A 724 -2.54 7.21 -5.80
CA ILE A 724 -3.50 7.94 -4.98
C ILE A 724 -4.60 6.97 -4.60
N PHE A 725 -4.75 6.73 -3.31
CA PHE A 725 -5.88 5.96 -2.78
C PHE A 725 -6.92 6.91 -2.20
N LEU A 726 -8.16 6.76 -2.67
CA LEU A 726 -9.34 7.45 -2.13
C LEU A 726 -10.37 6.39 -1.72
N PRO A 727 -10.96 6.47 -0.51
CA PRO A 727 -11.82 5.41 0.03
C PRO A 727 -13.00 5.00 -0.85
N MET A 728 -13.58 5.95 -1.61
CA MET A 728 -14.73 5.68 -2.48
C MET A 728 -14.35 5.25 -3.90
N ILE A 729 -13.14 5.58 -4.35
CA ILE A 729 -12.70 5.38 -5.75
C ILE A 729 -11.70 4.22 -5.82
N GLY A 730 -11.03 3.91 -4.72
CA GLY A 730 -9.96 2.92 -4.68
C GLY A 730 -8.58 3.50 -5.06
N LEU A 731 -7.67 2.64 -5.48
CA LEU A 731 -6.32 3.02 -5.88
C LEU A 731 -6.32 3.53 -7.32
N MET A 732 -5.78 4.71 -7.53
CA MET A 732 -5.51 5.29 -8.84
C MET A 732 -4.01 5.44 -9.05
N GLY A 733 -3.54 5.27 -10.27
CA GLY A 733 -2.13 5.43 -10.61
C GLY A 733 -1.91 5.98 -12.00
N ILE A 734 -0.84 6.73 -12.13
CA ILE A 734 -0.30 7.20 -13.40
C ILE A 734 1.18 6.86 -13.42
N ASP A 735 1.62 6.12 -14.43
CA ASP A 735 3.01 5.77 -14.63
C ASP A 735 3.49 6.27 -15.99
N TRP A 736 4.66 6.84 -16.01
CA TRP A 736 5.45 7.01 -17.22
C TRP A 736 6.60 6.01 -17.21
N ALA A 737 6.76 5.28 -18.30
CA ALA A 737 7.79 4.26 -18.45
C ALA A 737 8.46 4.30 -19.82
N TYR A 738 9.71 3.96 -19.85
CA TYR A 738 10.51 3.83 -21.07
C TYR A 738 11.00 2.39 -21.23
N GLY A 739 10.61 1.74 -22.33
CA GLY A 739 11.08 0.41 -22.72
C GLY A 739 12.39 0.52 -23.49
N PHE A 740 13.45 -0.14 -23.00
CA PHE A 740 14.80 -0.04 -23.57
C PHE A 740 15.05 -1.02 -24.72
N ASP A 741 14.39 -2.15 -24.71
CA ASP A 741 14.67 -3.25 -25.63
C ASP A 741 13.63 -3.29 -26.77
N LYS A 742 14.08 -3.79 -27.92
CA LYS A 742 13.20 -4.04 -29.05
C LYS A 742 12.35 -5.28 -28.79
N VAL A 743 11.10 -5.20 -29.19
CA VAL A 743 10.23 -6.37 -29.24
C VAL A 743 10.49 -7.12 -30.53
N ASP A 744 10.42 -8.45 -30.52
CA ASP A 744 10.66 -9.28 -31.69
C ASP A 744 9.74 -8.86 -32.86
N GLY A 745 10.35 -8.59 -34.01
CA GLY A 745 9.68 -8.09 -35.20
C GLY A 745 9.45 -6.57 -35.24
N ALA A 746 9.73 -5.83 -34.17
CA ALA A 746 9.58 -4.38 -34.15
C ALA A 746 10.86 -3.67 -34.65
N ARG A 747 10.68 -2.52 -35.33
CA ARG A 747 11.79 -1.69 -35.83
C ARG A 747 12.42 -0.84 -34.74
N SER A 748 11.66 -0.51 -33.69
CA SER A 748 12.07 0.36 -32.57
C SER A 748 12.00 -0.37 -31.24
N ALA A 749 12.67 0.17 -30.22
CA ALA A 749 12.47 -0.22 -28.81
C ALA A 749 11.04 0.10 -28.33
N GLY A 750 10.67 -0.41 -27.15
CA GLY A 750 9.35 -0.14 -26.55
C GLY A 750 9.02 1.35 -26.42
N GLY A 751 10.04 2.19 -26.12
CA GLY A 751 9.92 3.65 -26.12
C GLY A 751 9.15 4.21 -24.93
N SER A 752 8.63 5.44 -25.09
CA SER A 752 7.94 6.19 -24.05
C SER A 752 6.45 5.85 -24.02
N ASN A 753 5.98 5.31 -22.90
CA ASN A 753 4.58 4.93 -22.72
C ASN A 753 4.03 5.49 -21.40
N PHE A 754 2.76 5.92 -21.45
CA PHE A 754 2.00 6.29 -20.27
C PHE A 754 0.99 5.18 -19.95
N HIS A 755 0.90 4.84 -18.66
CA HIS A 755 -0.02 3.82 -18.17
C HIS A 755 -0.90 4.43 -17.08
N PHE A 756 -2.21 4.26 -17.23
CA PHE A 756 -3.21 4.71 -16.28
C PHE A 756 -3.80 3.51 -15.58
N ILE A 757 -3.91 3.59 -14.26
CA ILE A 757 -4.47 2.53 -13.44
C ILE A 757 -5.57 3.12 -12.58
N ILE A 758 -6.70 2.44 -12.55
CA ILE A 758 -7.78 2.76 -11.63
C ILE A 758 -8.28 1.42 -11.07
N GLY A 759 -8.19 1.25 -9.74
CA GLY A 759 -8.69 0.07 -9.04
C GLY A 759 -7.77 -1.15 -8.99
N GLN A 760 -6.62 -1.14 -9.66
CA GLN A 760 -5.64 -2.24 -9.61
C GLN A 760 -4.23 -1.74 -9.34
N GLU A 761 -3.43 -2.55 -8.65
CA GLU A 761 -1.98 -2.35 -8.53
C GLU A 761 -1.27 -3.18 -9.61
N PHE A 762 -0.28 -2.60 -10.28
CA PHE A 762 0.56 -3.33 -11.26
C PHE A 762 1.17 -4.57 -10.68
#